data_b07e6e97916aa83cc327065c7411b651
#
_entry.id   b07e6e97916aa83cc327065c7411b651
#
_cell.length_a   1.000
_cell.length_b   1.000
_cell.length_c   1.000
_cell.angle_alpha   90.00
_cell.angle_beta   90.00
_cell.angle_gamma   90.00
#
_symmetry.space_group_name_H-M   'P 1'
#
loop_
_entity.id
_entity.type
_entity.pdbx_description
1 polymer ?
#
loop_
_entity_poly.entity_id
_entity_poly.type
_entity_poly.pdbx_seq_one_letter_code
_entity_poly.pdbx_strand_id
1 'polypeptide(L)'
;MIYFSHITNPFQPNKGRIDNVLDDGKTVWDMVREQKVDLSRPTICMIDGAAVLRKFWNDTVQPKSLVCFITLPQGGGGKKSSNPIQVVLMVAVVVASVYTGGAVGAAYGAVWGGVAAAGVSMAGSFLVNTFVPTPRASLNGSGSANSIAAQSPTYSLQAQGNQARLGSPIPVIYGRHLIYPDFASQPYYAYANDEQYVYQLHCIGQGEYNIEQIRIEDTPIDSFEEITYQIINPGEQNTLFRDDVVTSPEVAGQELLKDEVCGPFVLNPTESVIDKIEIDVAFQRGLYYANNNGGMDNKTIQWRIDARLIDDEDLPLGDWFTLGSESFTSNNHNSMFRTYSYAVASGRYEVRAVRLDVKDTSSRAGHEIRWASAKGFIVSNPSYGDVTLIAVKMKATNNLSQRSSRMLNCIVTRKLPTWSPSGGWTGRVPTRSIAWAIADILKANYGARLTDKSIDLDGLYRLDQIWAARGDTFNAVFDSKLTVYDALSRTCKVGRSVPYIQGGIVRFVRDEPKSIPVALFGPRNIVKNSLSIQYIMPSEDTADSVCVQYFSDRTWKNSEITGSFEGSTSDKTATVELFGCTDKNQALREAIYMALANRYRRRIVTFSTELEGLIPSYGDLISITHDMPHWGTGGEILSKNDMTLTLSEPVEFTEGQSHYLALRTRTGSLSGPYRVTAGSLPNEVILQETPDIEIETGTNSERTHFAFGTQDKWGTLARVTGIKPRSGKVEITAAIEDSRVHTN
;
A
#
# COMPACT_ATOMS: atom_id res chain seq x y z
N MET A 1 23.76 -6.79 -33.86
CA MET A 1 23.69 -5.87 -32.73
C MET A 1 23.57 -6.68 -31.44
N ILE A 2 24.38 -6.36 -30.44
CA ILE A 2 24.42 -6.98 -29.12
C ILE A 2 23.87 -5.97 -28.13
N TYR A 3 22.96 -6.40 -27.24
CA TYR A 3 22.42 -5.53 -26.19
C TYR A 3 23.31 -5.59 -24.97
N PHE A 4 23.78 -4.44 -24.50
CA PHE A 4 24.64 -4.31 -23.35
C PHE A 4 23.92 -3.63 -22.20
N SER A 5 24.03 -4.18 -20.98
CA SER A 5 23.51 -3.57 -19.77
C SER A 5 24.53 -3.68 -18.63
N HIS A 6 24.78 -2.60 -17.92
CA HIS A 6 25.62 -2.61 -16.73
C HIS A 6 24.85 -2.09 -15.52
N ILE A 7 24.67 -2.94 -14.54
CA ILE A 7 23.99 -2.63 -13.28
C ILE A 7 25.03 -2.40 -12.20
N THR A 8 25.23 -1.14 -11.84
CA THR A 8 26.25 -0.72 -10.86
C THR A 8 25.85 -1.00 -9.41
N ASN A 9 24.52 -1.18 -9.14
CA ASN A 9 23.99 -1.52 -7.84
C ASN A 9 22.84 -2.51 -7.97
N PRO A 10 23.01 -3.80 -7.63
CA PRO A 10 21.96 -4.82 -7.75
C PRO A 10 20.77 -4.59 -6.83
N PHE A 11 20.91 -3.79 -5.74
CA PHE A 11 19.82 -3.43 -4.84
C PHE A 11 18.95 -2.26 -5.37
N GLN A 12 19.45 -1.53 -6.36
CA GLN A 12 18.73 -0.45 -7.05
C GLN A 12 19.02 -0.54 -8.57
N PRO A 13 18.50 -1.56 -9.26
CA PRO A 13 18.91 -1.88 -10.64
C PRO A 13 18.63 -0.78 -11.66
N ASN A 14 17.73 0.14 -11.36
CA ASN A 14 17.40 1.28 -12.24
C ASN A 14 18.25 2.54 -11.94
N LYS A 15 19.01 2.55 -10.84
CA LYS A 15 19.84 3.70 -10.47
C LYS A 15 21.28 3.48 -10.92
N GLY A 16 21.73 4.30 -11.87
CA GLY A 16 23.09 4.17 -12.45
C GLY A 16 23.24 3.00 -13.42
N ARG A 17 22.12 2.48 -13.96
CA ARG A 17 22.13 1.49 -15.02
C ARG A 17 22.57 2.15 -16.34
N ILE A 18 23.46 1.46 -17.06
CA ILE A 18 23.94 1.88 -18.38
C ILE A 18 23.49 0.84 -19.40
N ASP A 19 22.65 1.25 -20.34
CA ASP A 19 22.17 0.40 -21.42
C ASP A 19 22.64 0.95 -22.76
N ASN A 20 23.27 0.09 -23.58
CA ASN A 20 23.79 0.43 -24.90
C ASN A 20 23.51 -0.70 -25.91
N VAL A 21 23.51 -0.35 -27.18
CA VAL A 21 23.49 -1.32 -28.28
C VAL A 21 24.83 -1.28 -28.97
N LEU A 22 25.46 -2.43 -29.05
CA LEU A 22 26.82 -2.58 -29.60
C LEU A 22 26.77 -3.37 -30.92
N ASP A 23 27.82 -3.20 -31.73
CA ASP A 23 27.97 -3.93 -32.98
C ASP A 23 28.25 -5.42 -32.73
N ASP A 24 27.90 -6.26 -33.73
CA ASP A 24 28.18 -7.69 -33.70
C ASP A 24 29.66 -8.01 -33.82
N GLY A 25 30.05 -9.20 -33.37
CA GLY A 25 31.41 -9.70 -33.48
C GLY A 25 32.35 -9.26 -32.35
N LYS A 26 31.85 -8.58 -31.32
CA LYS A 26 32.64 -8.16 -30.16
C LYS A 26 32.76 -9.30 -29.15
N THR A 27 33.89 -9.35 -28.46
CA THR A 27 34.12 -10.18 -27.30
C THR A 27 33.60 -9.50 -26.02
N VAL A 28 33.43 -10.24 -24.96
CA VAL A 28 33.09 -9.66 -23.64
C VAL A 28 34.16 -8.69 -23.16
N TRP A 29 35.45 -8.97 -23.43
CA TRP A 29 36.54 -8.08 -23.11
C TRP A 29 36.53 -6.76 -23.90
N ASP A 30 36.10 -6.79 -25.16
CA ASP A 30 35.95 -5.58 -25.97
C ASP A 30 34.86 -4.67 -25.37
N MET A 31 33.75 -5.27 -24.94
CA MET A 31 32.65 -4.55 -24.28
C MET A 31 33.09 -3.93 -22.95
N VAL A 32 33.87 -4.66 -22.13
CA VAL A 32 34.43 -4.15 -20.86
C VAL A 32 35.29 -2.91 -21.10
N ARG A 33 36.16 -2.93 -22.14
CA ARG A 33 37.03 -1.80 -22.48
C ARG A 33 36.27 -0.62 -23.03
N GLU A 34 35.35 -0.86 -23.96
CA GLU A 34 34.56 0.17 -24.63
C GLU A 34 33.62 0.87 -23.69
N GLN A 35 32.90 0.10 -22.84
CA GLN A 35 31.94 0.61 -21.89
C GLN A 35 32.55 0.98 -20.53
N LYS A 36 33.87 0.87 -20.39
CA LYS A 36 34.64 1.23 -19.17
C LYS A 36 34.08 0.57 -17.91
N VAL A 37 33.76 -0.72 -17.98
CA VAL A 37 33.25 -1.47 -16.82
C VAL A 37 34.36 -1.58 -15.77
N ASP A 38 34.11 -1.09 -14.55
CA ASP A 38 35.05 -1.15 -13.44
C ASP A 38 35.11 -2.57 -12.86
N LEU A 39 36.20 -3.28 -13.19
CA LEU A 39 36.46 -4.63 -12.68
C LEU A 39 37.29 -4.65 -11.37
N SER A 40 37.58 -3.50 -10.78
CA SER A 40 38.22 -3.42 -9.45
C SER A 40 37.23 -3.92 -8.36
N ARG A 41 35.95 -3.90 -8.65
CA ARG A 41 34.90 -4.44 -7.82
C ARG A 41 34.44 -5.84 -8.31
N PRO A 42 33.97 -6.71 -7.41
CA PRO A 42 33.40 -8.00 -7.82
C PRO A 42 32.26 -7.78 -8.81
N THR A 43 32.47 -8.22 -10.07
CA THR A 43 31.50 -8.03 -11.15
C THR A 43 31.23 -9.37 -11.83
N ILE A 44 29.94 -9.68 -12.00
CA ILE A 44 29.48 -10.89 -12.67
C ILE A 44 29.04 -10.49 -14.08
N CYS A 45 29.48 -11.28 -15.08
CA CYS A 45 28.99 -11.16 -16.45
C CYS A 45 28.00 -12.27 -16.75
N MET A 46 26.88 -11.91 -17.37
CA MET A 46 25.86 -12.86 -17.83
C MET A 46 25.56 -12.60 -19.30
N ILE A 47 25.39 -13.67 -20.07
CA ILE A 47 24.94 -13.61 -21.47
C ILE A 47 23.63 -14.40 -21.53
N ASP A 48 22.58 -13.77 -22.02
CA ASP A 48 21.23 -14.36 -22.15
C ASP A 48 20.73 -15.06 -20.86
N GLY A 49 21.08 -14.48 -19.72
CA GLY A 49 20.70 -14.97 -18.38
C GLY A 49 21.60 -16.05 -17.80
N ALA A 50 22.63 -16.52 -18.53
CA ALA A 50 23.61 -17.48 -18.05
C ALA A 50 24.89 -16.79 -17.60
N ALA A 51 25.43 -17.15 -16.41
CA ALA A 51 26.69 -16.59 -15.93
C ALA A 51 27.87 -17.13 -16.74
N VAL A 52 28.74 -16.22 -17.22
CA VAL A 52 29.89 -16.53 -18.05
C VAL A 52 31.17 -16.30 -17.26
N LEU A 53 31.96 -17.36 -17.10
CA LEU A 53 33.26 -17.30 -16.41
C LEU A 53 34.27 -16.48 -17.21
N ARG A 54 35.17 -15.76 -16.52
CA ARG A 54 36.20 -14.91 -17.13
C ARG A 54 37.05 -15.60 -18.18
N LYS A 55 37.28 -16.90 -18.08
CA LYS A 55 38.05 -17.68 -19.06
C LYS A 55 37.43 -17.70 -20.46
N PHE A 56 36.09 -17.47 -20.55
CA PHE A 56 35.33 -17.43 -21.82
C PHE A 56 35.09 -16.01 -22.34
N TRP A 57 35.64 -14.97 -21.72
CA TRP A 57 35.41 -13.57 -22.11
C TRP A 57 36.12 -13.16 -23.40
N ASN A 58 37.04 -14.02 -23.93
CA ASN A 58 37.64 -13.84 -25.25
C ASN A 58 36.80 -14.39 -26.39
N ASP A 59 35.72 -15.11 -26.09
CA ASP A 59 34.84 -15.67 -27.11
C ASP A 59 33.93 -14.57 -27.65
N THR A 60 33.62 -14.62 -28.94
CA THR A 60 32.71 -13.66 -29.59
C THR A 60 31.27 -13.93 -29.15
N VAL A 61 30.58 -12.84 -28.79
CA VAL A 61 29.17 -12.93 -28.36
C VAL A 61 28.27 -13.06 -29.58
N GLN A 62 27.24 -13.92 -29.48
CA GLN A 62 26.28 -14.14 -30.56
C GLN A 62 25.48 -12.86 -30.87
N PRO A 63 25.14 -12.60 -32.14
CA PRO A 63 24.23 -11.50 -32.52
C PRO A 63 22.88 -11.60 -31.80
N LYS A 64 22.34 -10.45 -31.38
CA LYS A 64 21.09 -10.30 -30.62
C LYS A 64 21.11 -10.81 -29.18
N SER A 65 22.25 -11.24 -28.65
CA SER A 65 22.39 -11.60 -27.24
C SER A 65 22.36 -10.36 -26.33
N LEU A 66 21.87 -10.56 -25.10
CA LEU A 66 21.93 -9.57 -24.03
C LEU A 66 23.11 -9.88 -23.11
N VAL A 67 24.10 -8.98 -23.09
CA VAL A 67 25.24 -9.04 -22.16
C VAL A 67 24.97 -8.13 -20.98
N CYS A 68 24.89 -8.69 -19.79
CA CYS A 68 24.60 -7.96 -18.55
C CYS A 68 25.78 -8.06 -17.57
N PHE A 69 26.32 -6.91 -17.15
CA PHE A 69 27.29 -6.83 -16.07
C PHE A 69 26.61 -6.37 -14.78
N ILE A 70 26.90 -7.06 -13.68
CA ILE A 70 26.36 -6.73 -12.36
C ILE A 70 27.53 -6.55 -11.40
N THR A 71 27.73 -5.31 -10.94
CA THR A 71 28.77 -4.99 -9.95
C THR A 71 28.20 -5.13 -8.53
N LEU A 72 28.87 -5.92 -7.70
CA LEU A 72 28.46 -6.14 -6.32
C LEU A 72 29.06 -5.04 -5.43
N PRO A 73 28.23 -4.38 -4.59
CA PRO A 73 28.73 -3.40 -3.64
C PRO A 73 29.59 -4.09 -2.58
N GLN A 74 30.81 -3.58 -2.33
CA GLN A 74 31.63 -4.00 -1.20
C GLN A 74 31.05 -3.32 0.06
N GLY A 75 30.47 -4.11 0.97
CA GLY A 75 30.01 -3.62 2.27
C GLY A 75 31.21 -3.25 3.15
N GLY A 76 31.21 -2.05 3.70
CA GLY A 76 32.13 -1.62 4.76
C GLY A 76 31.98 -2.48 6.01
N GLY A 77 33.12 -2.84 6.57
CA GLY A 77 33.39 -3.77 7.65
C GLY A 77 32.37 -3.90 8.79
N GLY A 78 31.78 -5.06 8.86
CA GLY A 78 31.11 -5.63 10.00
C GLY A 78 31.15 -7.15 9.86
N LYS A 79 31.82 -7.84 10.76
CA LYS A 79 31.94 -9.28 10.77
C LYS A 79 30.56 -9.96 10.82
N LYS A 80 30.01 -10.35 9.66
CA LYS A 80 29.09 -11.49 9.50
C LYS A 80 29.18 -11.92 8.04
N SER A 81 29.71 -13.11 7.78
CA SER A 81 29.80 -13.70 6.46
C SER A 81 28.40 -13.83 5.85
N SER A 82 28.09 -13.00 4.87
CA SER A 82 26.97 -13.27 3.98
C SER A 82 27.26 -14.57 3.23
N ASN A 83 26.39 -15.54 3.37
CA ASN A 83 26.51 -16.84 2.72
C ASN A 83 26.60 -16.62 1.20
N PRO A 84 27.67 -17.04 0.51
CA PRO A 84 27.86 -16.76 -0.93
C PRO A 84 26.69 -17.30 -1.78
N ILE A 85 25.99 -18.31 -1.31
CA ILE A 85 24.76 -18.84 -1.94
C ILE A 85 23.61 -17.82 -1.92
N GLN A 86 23.51 -16.99 -0.88
CA GLN A 86 22.47 -15.97 -0.75
C GLN A 86 22.70 -14.81 -1.73
N VAL A 87 23.95 -14.46 -1.99
CA VAL A 87 24.35 -13.44 -2.98
C VAL A 87 24.11 -13.95 -4.40
N VAL A 88 24.40 -15.21 -4.69
CA VAL A 88 24.15 -15.83 -6.01
C VAL A 88 22.64 -15.97 -6.27
N LEU A 89 21.84 -16.31 -5.27
CA LEU A 89 20.37 -16.36 -5.38
C LEU A 89 19.78 -14.95 -5.60
N MET A 90 20.27 -13.92 -4.90
CA MET A 90 19.85 -12.52 -5.16
C MET A 90 20.19 -12.05 -6.57
N VAL A 91 21.36 -12.39 -7.06
CA VAL A 91 21.80 -12.04 -8.42
C VAL A 91 20.96 -12.76 -9.48
N ALA A 92 20.67 -14.04 -9.29
CA ALA A 92 19.81 -14.80 -10.19
C ALA A 92 18.37 -14.23 -10.24
N VAL A 93 17.86 -13.74 -9.10
CA VAL A 93 16.56 -13.09 -8.99
C VAL A 93 16.55 -11.72 -9.68
N VAL A 94 17.58 -10.91 -9.54
CA VAL A 94 17.72 -9.62 -10.23
C VAL A 94 17.79 -9.80 -11.75
N VAL A 95 18.49 -10.82 -12.23
CA VAL A 95 18.60 -11.11 -13.67
C VAL A 95 17.28 -11.64 -14.23
N ALA A 96 16.59 -12.52 -13.52
CA ALA A 96 15.26 -12.97 -13.91
C ALA A 96 14.27 -11.78 -13.97
N SER A 97 14.39 -10.81 -13.06
CA SER A 97 13.54 -9.60 -13.05
C SER A 97 13.82 -8.66 -14.24
N VAL A 98 15.06 -8.55 -14.67
CA VAL A 98 15.44 -7.76 -15.88
C VAL A 98 14.94 -8.43 -17.15
N TYR A 99 15.01 -9.77 -17.22
CA TYR A 99 14.62 -10.55 -18.39
C TYR A 99 13.09 -10.58 -18.56
N THR A 100 12.35 -10.78 -17.48
CA THR A 100 10.88 -10.81 -17.50
C THR A 100 10.27 -9.42 -17.65
N GLY A 101 10.91 -8.38 -17.08
CA GLY A 101 10.47 -6.99 -17.19
C GLY A 101 10.48 -6.46 -18.63
N GLY A 102 11.50 -6.83 -19.43
CA GLY A 102 11.61 -6.44 -20.84
C GLY A 102 10.61 -7.16 -21.76
N ALA A 103 10.42 -8.45 -21.59
CA ALA A 103 9.53 -9.25 -22.45
C ALA A 103 8.03 -9.06 -22.09
N VAL A 104 7.71 -8.95 -20.79
CA VAL A 104 6.35 -8.74 -20.29
C VAL A 104 5.94 -7.28 -20.43
N GLY A 105 6.87 -6.33 -20.32
CA GLY A 105 6.59 -4.91 -20.57
C GLY A 105 6.16 -4.61 -21.99
N ALA A 106 6.68 -5.33 -22.97
CA ALA A 106 6.28 -5.19 -24.38
C ALA A 106 4.89 -5.81 -24.67
N ALA A 107 4.48 -6.83 -23.91
CA ALA A 107 3.21 -7.53 -24.12
C ALA A 107 2.02 -6.95 -23.34
N TYR A 108 2.25 -6.33 -22.18
CA TYR A 108 1.19 -5.92 -21.25
C TYR A 108 1.30 -4.46 -20.74
N GLY A 109 2.21 -3.66 -21.27
CA GLY A 109 2.45 -2.27 -20.85
C GLY A 109 3.40 -2.12 -19.65
N ALA A 110 4.02 -0.95 -19.54
CA ALA A 110 5.11 -0.66 -18.59
C ALA A 110 4.78 -0.91 -17.10
N VAL A 111 3.50 -0.86 -16.73
CA VAL A 111 3.05 -1.08 -15.34
C VAL A 111 3.20 -2.54 -14.92
N TRP A 112 2.89 -3.47 -15.81
CA TRP A 112 2.98 -4.92 -15.54
C TRP A 112 4.39 -5.47 -15.66
N GLY A 113 5.20 -4.90 -16.51
CA GLY A 113 6.63 -5.21 -16.57
C GLY A 113 7.32 -4.96 -15.21
N GLY A 114 6.98 -3.85 -14.56
CA GLY A 114 7.45 -3.51 -13.21
C GLY A 114 6.91 -4.45 -12.12
N VAL A 115 5.63 -4.81 -12.19
CA VAL A 115 4.99 -5.71 -11.20
C VAL A 115 5.49 -7.15 -11.35
N ALA A 116 5.65 -7.65 -12.58
CA ALA A 116 6.21 -8.98 -12.81
C ALA A 116 7.67 -9.07 -12.39
N ALA A 117 8.48 -8.04 -12.67
CA ALA A 117 9.87 -7.97 -12.24
C ALA A 117 10.02 -7.87 -10.71
N ALA A 118 9.19 -7.06 -10.04
CA ALA A 118 9.13 -6.98 -8.58
C ALA A 118 8.56 -8.26 -7.96
N GLY A 119 7.56 -8.87 -8.60
CA GLY A 119 6.94 -10.11 -8.14
C GLY A 119 7.89 -11.30 -8.12
N VAL A 120 8.75 -11.46 -9.13
CA VAL A 120 9.75 -12.54 -9.17
C VAL A 120 10.85 -12.32 -8.12
N SER A 121 11.25 -11.07 -7.86
CA SER A 121 12.30 -10.77 -6.89
C SER A 121 11.82 -10.76 -5.44
N MET A 122 10.61 -10.27 -5.16
CA MET A 122 10.05 -10.21 -3.80
C MET A 122 9.26 -11.47 -3.43
N ALA A 123 8.61 -12.15 -4.37
CA ALA A 123 7.88 -13.36 -4.09
C ALA A 123 8.76 -14.45 -3.44
N GLY A 124 10.02 -14.58 -3.86
CA GLY A 124 10.95 -15.53 -3.27
C GLY A 124 11.24 -15.31 -1.79
N SER A 125 11.32 -14.06 -1.34
CA SER A 125 11.61 -13.74 0.07
C SER A 125 10.35 -13.50 0.91
N PHE A 126 9.31 -12.90 0.34
CA PHE A 126 8.08 -12.59 1.05
C PHE A 126 7.17 -13.82 1.23
N LEU A 127 7.12 -14.70 0.23
CA LEU A 127 6.33 -15.94 0.28
C LEU A 127 6.88 -16.92 1.31
N VAL A 128 8.20 -17.00 1.42
CA VAL A 128 8.85 -17.79 2.49
C VAL A 128 8.51 -17.22 3.87
N ASN A 129 8.43 -15.89 4.00
CA ASN A 129 8.13 -15.24 5.29
C ASN A 129 6.64 -15.27 5.68
N THR A 130 5.72 -15.50 4.76
CA THR A 130 4.28 -15.52 5.08
C THR A 130 3.83 -16.88 5.60
N PHE A 131 4.35 -17.98 5.06
CA PHE A 131 4.01 -19.34 5.51
C PHE A 131 5.10 -20.03 6.32
N VAL A 132 6.33 -19.53 6.24
CA VAL A 132 7.46 -20.00 7.03
C VAL A 132 8.02 -18.80 7.80
N PRO A 133 7.77 -18.73 9.12
CA PRO A 133 8.24 -17.62 9.93
C PRO A 133 9.78 -17.58 9.95
N THR A 134 10.32 -16.38 9.89
CA THR A 134 11.75 -16.17 10.14
C THR A 134 12.03 -16.34 11.64
N PRO A 135 12.94 -17.23 12.04
CA PRO A 135 13.14 -17.59 13.46
C PRO A 135 14.02 -16.60 14.24
N ARG A 136 13.98 -15.29 13.99
CA ARG A 136 14.86 -14.34 14.66
C ARG A 136 14.07 -13.35 15.52
N ALA A 137 14.25 -13.46 16.84
CA ALA A 137 13.97 -12.37 17.74
C ALA A 137 15.03 -11.27 17.52
N SER A 138 14.61 -10.06 17.17
CA SER A 138 15.51 -8.92 17.13
C SER A 138 15.65 -8.38 18.54
N LEU A 139 16.82 -8.58 19.17
CA LEU A 139 17.17 -8.04 20.48
C LEU A 139 17.55 -6.55 20.45
N ASN A 140 17.49 -5.89 19.29
CA ASN A 140 17.73 -4.47 19.18
C ASN A 140 16.65 -3.81 18.34
N GLY A 141 15.89 -2.92 18.97
CA GLY A 141 14.95 -2.02 18.31
C GLY A 141 15.63 -1.07 17.34
N SER A 142 16.01 -1.57 16.19
CA SER A 142 16.30 -0.70 15.05
C SER A 142 16.14 -1.48 13.74
N GLY A 143 15.11 -1.09 13.00
CA GLY A 143 15.21 -1.14 11.58
C GLY A 143 14.81 -2.42 10.93
N SER A 144 13.54 -2.48 10.75
CA SER A 144 12.97 -2.98 9.51
C SER A 144 13.86 -2.67 8.32
N ALA A 145 13.98 -3.65 7.45
CA ALA A 145 14.50 -3.49 6.12
C ALA A 145 13.96 -2.19 5.49
N ASN A 146 14.87 -1.32 5.11
CA ASN A 146 14.63 -0.12 4.32
C ASN A 146 13.87 -0.46 3.04
N SER A 147 12.55 -0.46 3.08
CA SER A 147 11.80 0.05 1.97
C SER A 147 11.94 1.58 2.03
N ILE A 148 12.42 2.20 0.98
CA ILE A 148 12.36 3.65 0.76
C ILE A 148 10.88 3.99 0.44
N ALA A 149 9.96 3.61 1.31
CA ALA A 149 8.65 4.15 1.38
C ALA A 149 8.78 5.43 2.22
N ALA A 150 8.46 6.57 1.64
CA ALA A 150 8.34 7.80 2.41
C ALA A 150 7.48 7.50 3.63
N GLN A 151 7.93 7.94 4.82
CA GLN A 151 7.17 7.72 6.04
C GLN A 151 5.76 8.29 5.85
N SER A 152 4.75 7.46 6.12
CA SER A 152 3.37 7.91 6.03
C SER A 152 3.13 9.04 7.04
N PRO A 153 2.70 10.22 6.58
CA PRO A 153 2.36 11.32 7.44
C PRO A 153 1.32 10.95 8.50
N THR A 154 0.31 10.17 8.15
CA THR A 154 -0.79 9.79 9.06
C THR A 154 -0.34 8.96 10.26
N TYR A 155 0.69 8.13 10.10
CA TYR A 155 1.19 7.23 11.15
C TYR A 155 2.45 7.76 11.85
N SER A 156 2.95 8.96 11.51
CA SER A 156 4.08 9.58 12.19
C SER A 156 3.62 10.37 13.42
N LEU A 157 4.49 10.48 14.42
CA LEU A 157 4.23 11.28 15.64
C LEU A 157 4.07 12.79 15.36
N GLN A 158 4.49 13.28 14.19
CA GLN A 158 4.43 14.68 13.77
C GLN A 158 3.20 15.03 12.94
N ALA A 159 2.35 14.07 12.61
CA ALA A 159 1.32 14.20 11.58
C ALA A 159 -0.07 14.60 12.07
N GLN A 160 -0.23 14.91 13.35
CA GLN A 160 -1.52 15.35 13.87
C GLN A 160 -1.71 16.84 13.60
N GLY A 161 -2.30 17.19 12.44
CA GLY A 161 -2.65 18.56 12.10
C GLY A 161 -3.03 18.72 10.62
N ASN A 162 -3.88 19.70 10.34
CA ASN A 162 -4.23 20.07 8.97
C ASN A 162 -3.05 20.81 8.34
N GLN A 163 -2.52 20.32 7.26
CA GLN A 163 -1.34 20.87 6.57
C GLN A 163 -1.63 21.09 5.08
N ALA A 164 -0.93 22.02 4.48
CA ALA A 164 -0.88 22.16 3.04
C ALA A 164 0.29 21.33 2.50
N ARG A 165 -0.01 20.23 1.81
CA ARG A 165 1.00 19.28 1.28
C ARG A 165 1.06 19.34 -0.23
N LEU A 166 1.60 20.43 -0.76
CA LEU A 166 1.71 20.63 -2.19
C LEU A 166 2.56 19.52 -2.84
N GLY A 167 2.07 18.90 -3.92
CA GLY A 167 2.76 17.83 -4.64
C GLY A 167 2.79 16.46 -3.95
N SER A 168 2.18 16.32 -2.78
CA SER A 168 1.98 15.02 -2.12
C SER A 168 0.80 14.26 -2.74
N PRO A 169 0.79 12.92 -2.67
CA PRO A 169 -0.35 12.13 -3.10
C PRO A 169 -1.61 12.46 -2.29
N ILE A 170 -2.76 12.53 -2.95
CA ILE A 170 -4.05 12.60 -2.26
C ILE A 170 -4.25 11.27 -1.51
N PRO A 171 -4.59 11.31 -0.22
CA PRO A 171 -4.77 10.09 0.57
C PRO A 171 -5.86 9.17 0.01
N VAL A 172 -5.59 7.87 0.01
CA VAL A 172 -6.59 6.82 -0.23
C VAL A 172 -6.85 6.11 1.10
N ILE A 173 -8.07 6.25 1.61
CA ILE A 173 -8.45 5.68 2.89
C ILE A 173 -9.32 4.47 2.63
N TYR A 174 -8.98 3.33 3.23
CA TYR A 174 -9.81 2.13 3.23
C TYR A 174 -10.38 1.86 4.62
N GLY A 175 -11.59 1.33 4.65
CA GLY A 175 -12.28 1.05 5.89
C GLY A 175 -12.63 2.31 6.69
N ARG A 176 -12.60 2.19 8.01
CA ARG A 176 -12.96 3.23 8.98
C ARG A 176 -11.72 3.78 9.66
N HIS A 177 -11.48 5.09 9.57
CA HIS A 177 -10.28 5.73 10.13
C HIS A 177 -10.56 7.14 10.64
N LEU A 178 -9.84 7.56 11.70
CA LEU A 178 -9.73 8.95 12.09
C LEU A 178 -8.67 9.63 11.22
N ILE A 179 -9.01 10.75 10.62
CA ILE A 179 -8.09 11.52 9.79
C ILE A 179 -8.08 12.99 10.20
N TYR A 180 -6.97 13.66 9.90
CA TYR A 180 -6.79 15.10 9.93
C TYR A 180 -6.64 15.55 8.47
N PRO A 181 -7.74 15.96 7.80
CA PRO A 181 -7.71 16.26 6.38
C PRO A 181 -6.81 17.46 6.08
N ASP A 182 -6.04 17.37 5.00
CA ASP A 182 -5.14 18.42 4.55
C ASP A 182 -5.90 19.59 3.91
N PHE A 183 -5.29 20.77 3.87
CA PHE A 183 -5.86 21.90 3.13
C PHE A 183 -5.83 21.63 1.62
N ALA A 184 -7.00 21.78 0.98
CA ALA A 184 -7.15 21.67 -0.47
C ALA A 184 -6.95 23.00 -1.19
N SER A 185 -7.18 24.11 -0.48
CA SER A 185 -6.89 25.46 -0.95
C SER A 185 -6.27 26.30 0.18
N GLN A 186 -5.68 27.42 -0.18
CA GLN A 186 -5.15 28.35 0.82
C GLN A 186 -6.29 28.91 1.66
N PRO A 187 -6.24 28.77 3.00
CA PRO A 187 -7.20 29.42 3.90
C PRO A 187 -7.14 30.93 3.74
N TYR A 188 -8.30 31.59 3.78
CA TYR A 188 -8.35 33.04 3.76
C TYR A 188 -9.34 33.59 4.80
N TYR A 189 -9.22 34.89 5.04
CA TYR A 189 -10.01 35.60 6.06
C TYR A 189 -10.85 36.68 5.37
N ALA A 190 -12.01 36.97 5.95
CA ALA A 190 -12.79 38.18 5.66
C ALA A 190 -13.36 38.76 6.96
N TYR A 191 -13.66 40.05 6.98
CA TYR A 191 -14.16 40.74 8.15
C TYR A 191 -15.50 41.39 7.84
N ALA A 192 -16.51 41.06 8.64
CA ALA A 192 -17.83 41.67 8.55
C ALA A 192 -18.29 42.06 9.95
N ASN A 193 -18.72 43.33 10.12
CA ASN A 193 -19.19 43.89 11.43
C ASN A 193 -18.23 43.71 12.60
N ASP A 194 -16.94 43.88 12.35
CA ASP A 194 -15.82 43.68 13.30
C ASP A 194 -15.61 42.23 13.72
N GLU A 195 -16.21 41.27 13.03
CA GLU A 195 -16.06 39.85 13.22
C GLU A 195 -15.20 39.27 12.12
N GLN A 196 -14.25 38.42 12.50
CA GLN A 196 -13.39 37.71 11.58
C GLN A 196 -14.02 36.38 11.17
N TYR A 197 -14.08 36.10 9.89
CA TYR A 197 -14.46 34.83 9.31
C TYR A 197 -13.26 34.19 8.67
N VAL A 198 -13.09 32.88 8.92
CA VAL A 198 -12.05 32.02 8.34
C VAL A 198 -12.72 31.05 7.37
N TYR A 199 -12.19 30.93 6.17
CA TYR A 199 -12.67 30.03 5.14
C TYR A 199 -11.58 29.00 4.85
N GLN A 200 -11.94 27.72 4.98
CA GLN A 200 -11.01 26.61 4.83
C GLN A 200 -11.66 25.51 3.99
N LEU A 201 -10.91 25.02 3.00
CA LEU A 201 -11.28 23.84 2.23
C LEU A 201 -10.31 22.72 2.56
N HIS A 202 -10.84 21.58 3.00
CA HIS A 202 -10.06 20.42 3.41
C HIS A 202 -10.32 19.24 2.49
N CYS A 203 -9.27 18.48 2.15
CA CYS A 203 -9.34 17.25 1.38
C CYS A 203 -9.34 16.04 2.32
N ILE A 204 -10.43 15.27 2.32
CA ILE A 204 -10.51 13.99 3.04
C ILE A 204 -9.65 12.95 2.34
N GLY A 205 -9.84 12.79 1.04
CA GLY A 205 -9.11 11.81 0.25
C GLY A 205 -9.83 11.42 -1.04
N GLN A 206 -9.21 10.46 -1.74
CA GLN A 206 -9.69 9.95 -3.01
C GLN A 206 -10.99 9.15 -2.85
N GLY A 207 -11.99 9.46 -3.68
CA GLY A 207 -13.29 8.79 -3.74
C GLY A 207 -14.32 9.29 -2.73
N GLU A 208 -15.35 8.50 -2.46
CA GLU A 208 -16.50 8.84 -1.63
C GLU A 208 -16.43 8.21 -0.25
N TYR A 209 -16.85 8.95 0.78
CA TYR A 209 -16.82 8.50 2.17
C TYR A 209 -18.16 8.70 2.86
N ASN A 210 -18.45 7.83 3.84
CA ASN A 210 -19.42 8.10 4.88
C ASN A 210 -18.67 8.80 6.02
N ILE A 211 -19.07 10.04 6.34
CA ILE A 211 -18.45 10.84 7.40
C ILE A 211 -19.29 10.71 8.65
N GLU A 212 -18.72 10.10 9.70
CA GLU A 212 -19.47 9.80 10.92
C GLU A 212 -19.42 10.93 11.94
N GLN A 213 -18.26 11.57 12.10
CA GLN A 213 -18.03 12.62 13.07
C GLN A 213 -17.03 13.62 12.51
N ILE A 214 -17.42 14.88 12.49
CA ILE A 214 -16.50 16.00 12.23
C ILE A 214 -16.28 16.69 13.57
N ARG A 215 -15.02 16.94 13.91
CA ARG A 215 -14.64 17.54 15.20
C ARG A 215 -13.58 18.61 15.01
N ILE A 216 -13.57 19.56 15.93
CA ILE A 216 -12.43 20.44 16.16
C ILE A 216 -11.77 19.95 17.44
N GLU A 217 -10.55 19.42 17.33
CA GLU A 217 -9.91 18.65 18.41
C GLU A 217 -10.80 17.47 18.84
N ASP A 218 -11.32 17.47 20.05
CA ASP A 218 -12.21 16.43 20.58
C ASP A 218 -13.69 16.87 20.63
N THR A 219 -14.02 18.09 20.19
CA THR A 219 -15.38 18.63 20.28
C THR A 219 -16.10 18.47 18.93
N PRO A 220 -17.32 17.89 18.90
CA PRO A 220 -18.11 17.81 17.68
C PRO A 220 -18.35 19.18 17.07
N ILE A 221 -18.27 19.30 15.74
CA ILE A 221 -18.40 20.57 15.03
C ILE A 221 -19.77 21.21 15.23
N ASP A 222 -20.82 20.41 15.36
CA ASP A 222 -22.20 20.86 15.57
C ASP A 222 -22.43 21.48 16.96
N SER A 223 -21.44 21.39 17.86
CA SER A 223 -21.47 22.06 19.16
C SER A 223 -21.09 23.54 19.09
N PHE A 224 -20.69 24.01 17.89
CA PHE A 224 -20.29 25.39 17.65
C PHE A 224 -21.32 26.07 16.76
N GLU A 225 -22.06 27.04 17.30
CA GLU A 225 -23.01 27.88 16.54
C GLU A 225 -22.31 28.78 15.51
N GLU A 226 -21.02 29.03 15.72
CA GLU A 226 -20.18 29.90 14.91
C GLU A 226 -19.62 29.23 13.65
N ILE A 227 -19.86 27.93 13.45
CA ILE A 227 -19.30 27.17 12.37
C ILE A 227 -20.38 26.71 11.41
N THR A 228 -20.15 26.94 10.13
CA THR A 228 -20.97 26.35 9.05
C THR A 228 -20.03 25.52 8.18
N TYR A 229 -20.47 24.33 7.79
CA TYR A 229 -19.70 23.45 6.94
C TYR A 229 -20.53 22.83 5.84
N GLN A 230 -19.87 22.39 4.77
CA GLN A 230 -20.44 21.63 3.67
C GLN A 230 -19.55 20.44 3.35
N ILE A 231 -20.13 19.24 3.26
CA ILE A 231 -19.46 18.08 2.71
C ILE A 231 -19.66 18.10 1.20
N ILE A 232 -18.59 17.96 0.44
CA ILE A 232 -18.57 18.01 -1.01
C ILE A 232 -18.14 16.63 -1.50
N ASN A 233 -19.09 15.84 -2.01
CA ASN A 233 -18.81 14.52 -2.55
C ASN A 233 -18.21 14.61 -3.97
N PRO A 234 -17.62 13.52 -4.50
CA PRO A 234 -17.11 13.50 -5.86
C PRO A 234 -18.11 13.99 -6.90
N GLY A 235 -17.72 14.99 -7.69
CA GLY A 235 -18.54 15.62 -8.70
C GLY A 235 -19.44 16.77 -8.21
N GLU A 236 -19.51 17.02 -6.91
CA GLU A 236 -20.19 18.19 -6.34
C GLU A 236 -19.27 19.41 -6.30
N GLN A 237 -19.87 20.60 -6.13
CA GLN A 237 -19.16 21.87 -6.03
C GLN A 237 -19.29 22.48 -4.64
N ASN A 238 -18.30 23.27 -4.27
CA ASN A 238 -18.37 24.13 -3.09
C ASN A 238 -19.36 25.27 -3.33
N THR A 239 -20.44 25.28 -2.56
CA THR A 239 -21.46 26.36 -2.61
C THR A 239 -21.42 27.25 -1.36
N LEU A 240 -20.63 26.89 -0.36
CA LEU A 240 -20.55 27.62 0.90
C LEU A 240 -19.76 28.94 0.77
N PHE A 241 -18.68 28.92 -0.04
CA PHE A 241 -17.84 30.07 -0.36
C PHE A 241 -17.01 29.78 -1.62
N ARG A 242 -16.43 30.86 -2.18
CA ARG A 242 -15.46 30.69 -3.29
C ARG A 242 -14.11 30.30 -2.71
N ASP A 243 -13.49 29.28 -3.27
CA ASP A 243 -12.28 28.64 -2.78
C ASP A 243 -11.03 28.88 -3.66
N ASP A 244 -11.22 29.44 -4.86
CA ASP A 244 -10.16 29.87 -5.75
C ASP A 244 -9.74 31.31 -5.44
N VAL A 245 -9.01 31.50 -4.36
CA VAL A 245 -8.58 32.81 -3.87
C VAL A 245 -7.07 32.92 -3.89
N VAL A 246 -6.57 33.99 -4.48
CA VAL A 246 -5.16 34.37 -4.42
C VAL A 246 -5.01 35.61 -3.55
N THR A 247 -3.91 35.69 -2.82
CA THR A 247 -3.60 36.81 -1.96
C THR A 247 -2.26 37.42 -2.37
N SER A 248 -2.17 38.77 -2.36
CA SER A 248 -0.90 39.48 -2.56
C SER A 248 -0.21 39.69 -1.21
N PRO A 249 0.92 39.01 -0.94
CA PRO A 249 1.60 39.10 0.37
C PRO A 249 2.28 40.48 0.58
N GLU A 250 2.57 41.21 -0.50
CA GLU A 250 3.29 42.49 -0.44
C GLU A 250 2.46 43.63 0.20
N VAL A 251 1.15 43.48 0.20
CA VAL A 251 0.20 44.45 0.73
C VAL A 251 0.21 44.51 2.25
N ALA A 252 0.55 43.41 2.91
CA ALA A 252 0.32 43.24 4.36
C ALA A 252 1.00 44.28 5.22
N GLY A 253 0.19 45.04 5.98
CA GLY A 253 0.65 45.96 7.02
C GLY A 253 1.07 47.37 6.54
N GLN A 254 0.90 47.69 5.26
CA GLN A 254 1.22 49.01 4.71
C GLN A 254 0.29 50.10 5.31
N GLU A 255 0.83 51.15 5.88
CA GLU A 255 0.03 52.32 6.33
C GLU A 255 -0.38 53.19 5.14
N LEU A 256 -1.65 53.57 5.08
CA LEU A 256 -2.14 54.52 4.09
C LEU A 256 -1.94 55.93 4.60
N LEU A 257 -1.18 56.72 3.85
CA LEU A 257 -0.89 58.11 4.14
C LEU A 257 -1.57 59.05 3.13
N LYS A 258 -1.84 60.29 3.54
CA LYS A 258 -2.48 61.25 2.68
C LYS A 258 -1.59 61.60 1.49
N ASP A 259 -2.18 61.61 0.32
CA ASP A 259 -1.53 61.96 -0.95
C ASP A 259 -0.33 61.10 -1.34
N GLU A 260 -0.07 60.00 -0.56
CA GLU A 260 0.92 58.98 -0.88
C GLU A 260 0.23 57.74 -1.45
N VAL A 261 0.69 57.29 -2.64
CA VAL A 261 0.16 56.11 -3.29
C VAL A 261 0.83 54.86 -2.69
N CYS A 262 0.05 54.01 -2.05
CA CYS A 262 0.49 52.71 -1.60
C CYS A 262 0.26 51.65 -2.69
N GLY A 263 1.31 51.05 -3.22
CA GLY A 263 1.31 50.18 -4.36
C GLY A 263 2.00 50.79 -5.59
N PRO A 264 1.84 50.26 -6.80
CA PRO A 264 0.93 49.15 -7.18
C PRO A 264 1.39 47.76 -6.68
N PHE A 265 0.41 46.88 -6.45
CA PHE A 265 0.64 45.51 -6.10
C PHE A 265 -0.11 44.59 -7.05
N VAL A 266 0.57 43.62 -7.65
CA VAL A 266 -0.04 42.60 -8.50
C VAL A 266 -0.89 41.67 -7.66
N LEU A 267 -2.14 41.42 -8.11
CA LEU A 267 -3.11 40.71 -7.33
C LEU A 267 -3.16 39.22 -7.63
N ASN A 268 -3.05 38.87 -8.90
CA ASN A 268 -3.15 37.49 -9.35
C ASN A 268 -1.97 37.09 -10.26
N PRO A 269 -1.55 35.82 -10.19
CA PRO A 269 -0.41 35.33 -10.99
C PRO A 269 -0.68 35.36 -12.49
N THR A 270 0.38 35.21 -13.28
CA THR A 270 0.33 35.03 -14.73
C THR A 270 -0.60 33.88 -15.11
N GLU A 271 -1.20 33.96 -16.31
CA GLU A 271 -2.15 32.99 -16.85
C GLU A 271 -3.42 32.76 -15.99
N SER A 272 -3.72 33.69 -15.07
CA SER A 272 -4.95 33.65 -14.25
C SER A 272 -5.79 34.90 -14.48
N VAL A 273 -7.11 34.78 -14.36
CA VAL A 273 -8.06 35.89 -14.42
C VAL A 273 -8.95 35.89 -13.18
N ILE A 274 -9.21 37.09 -12.64
CA ILE A 274 -10.11 37.27 -11.49
C ILE A 274 -11.31 38.13 -11.95
N ASP A 275 -12.45 37.96 -11.28
CA ASP A 275 -13.69 38.72 -11.51
C ASP A 275 -14.16 39.48 -10.27
N LYS A 276 -13.44 39.32 -9.15
CA LYS A 276 -13.75 39.95 -7.87
C LYS A 276 -12.47 40.26 -7.13
N ILE A 277 -12.41 41.43 -6.51
CA ILE A 277 -11.31 41.89 -5.66
C ILE A 277 -11.85 42.17 -4.27
N GLU A 278 -11.16 41.66 -3.23
CA GLU A 278 -11.44 42.04 -1.85
C GLU A 278 -10.20 42.65 -1.20
N ILE A 279 -10.46 43.74 -0.46
CA ILE A 279 -9.46 44.52 0.25
C ILE A 279 -9.80 44.53 1.72
N ASP A 280 -8.85 44.10 2.54
CA ASP A 280 -8.96 44.18 4.00
C ASP A 280 -8.19 45.38 4.53
N VAL A 281 -8.86 46.17 5.32
CA VAL A 281 -8.24 47.28 6.03
C VAL A 281 -8.31 47.10 7.55
N ALA A 282 -7.29 47.56 8.24
CA ALA A 282 -7.15 47.44 9.69
C ALA A 282 -7.00 48.83 10.37
N PHE A 283 -7.77 49.05 11.40
CA PHE A 283 -7.66 50.17 12.30
C PHE A 283 -7.07 49.66 13.63
N GLN A 284 -5.77 49.38 13.62
CA GLN A 284 -5.10 48.65 14.73
C GLN A 284 -5.19 49.36 16.07
N ARG A 285 -5.19 50.70 16.07
CA ARG A 285 -5.31 51.54 17.28
C ARG A 285 -6.74 52.04 17.50
N GLY A 286 -7.73 51.44 16.83
CA GLY A 286 -9.09 51.94 16.82
C GLY A 286 -9.26 53.20 15.96
N LEU A 287 -10.47 53.76 15.98
CA LEU A 287 -10.84 55.00 15.30
C LEU A 287 -11.65 55.86 16.25
N TYR A 288 -11.03 56.87 16.88
CA TYR A 288 -11.63 57.71 17.93
C TYR A 288 -10.80 58.95 18.18
N TYR A 289 -11.36 59.88 18.96
CA TYR A 289 -10.65 60.94 19.61
C TYR A 289 -11.04 60.98 21.09
N ALA A 290 -10.07 60.84 22.01
CA ALA A 290 -10.31 60.94 23.45
C ALA A 290 -10.49 62.39 23.86
N ASN A 291 -11.70 62.79 24.27
CA ASN A 291 -12.01 64.14 24.69
C ASN A 291 -11.60 64.40 26.13
N ASN A 292 -11.71 65.69 26.57
CA ASN A 292 -11.28 66.13 27.91
C ASN A 292 -12.17 65.58 29.03
N ASN A 293 -13.36 65.08 28.72
CA ASN A 293 -14.33 64.57 29.69
C ASN A 293 -14.27 63.07 29.88
N GLY A 294 -13.25 62.37 29.31
CA GLY A 294 -13.07 60.97 29.40
C GLY A 294 -13.92 60.16 28.38
N GLY A 295 -14.68 60.84 27.51
CA GLY A 295 -15.45 60.21 26.43
C GLY A 295 -14.64 60.06 25.14
N MET A 296 -15.17 59.32 24.20
CA MET A 296 -14.59 59.12 22.87
C MET A 296 -15.49 59.75 21.83
N ASP A 297 -14.95 60.63 21.03
CA ASP A 297 -15.63 61.27 19.91
C ASP A 297 -15.35 60.51 18.63
N ASN A 298 -16.28 60.65 17.67
CA ASN A 298 -16.19 60.04 16.38
C ASN A 298 -14.98 60.59 15.59
N LYS A 299 -14.27 59.70 14.93
CA LYS A 299 -13.28 60.01 13.91
C LYS A 299 -13.69 59.35 12.59
N THR A 300 -13.38 60.03 11.47
CA THR A 300 -13.67 59.51 10.13
C THR A 300 -12.38 59.42 9.34
N ILE A 301 -12.18 58.31 8.67
CA ILE A 301 -11.12 58.11 7.69
C ILE A 301 -11.73 57.90 6.33
N GLN A 302 -11.10 58.51 5.30
CA GLN A 302 -11.48 58.36 3.92
C GLN A 302 -10.29 57.85 3.08
N TRP A 303 -10.53 56.88 2.22
CA TRP A 303 -9.51 56.33 1.34
C TRP A 303 -10.14 55.94 -0.01
N ARG A 304 -9.28 55.80 -1.02
CA ARG A 304 -9.65 55.38 -2.35
C ARG A 304 -8.80 54.17 -2.76
N ILE A 305 -9.41 53.22 -3.42
CA ILE A 305 -8.77 52.04 -3.99
C ILE A 305 -8.95 52.13 -5.50
N ASP A 306 -7.83 52.07 -6.23
CA ASP A 306 -7.80 52.04 -7.68
C ASP A 306 -7.26 50.70 -8.16
N ALA A 307 -7.73 50.23 -9.33
CA ALA A 307 -7.20 49.05 -10.00
C ALA A 307 -6.86 49.37 -11.44
N ARG A 308 -6.01 48.56 -12.05
CA ARG A 308 -5.63 48.64 -13.45
C ARG A 308 -5.45 47.22 -14.01
N LEU A 309 -5.91 47.02 -15.25
CA LEU A 309 -5.64 45.80 -16.01
C LEU A 309 -4.16 45.75 -16.43
N ILE A 310 -3.55 44.58 -16.31
CA ILE A 310 -2.18 44.26 -16.75
C ILE A 310 -2.16 42.99 -17.58
N ASP A 311 -1.14 42.86 -18.43
CA ASP A 311 -0.85 41.60 -19.14
C ASP A 311 0.01 40.64 -18.29
N ASP A 312 0.42 39.51 -18.89
CA ASP A 312 1.23 38.51 -18.21
C ASP A 312 2.70 38.94 -18.01
N GLU A 313 3.15 40.00 -18.66
CA GLU A 313 4.45 40.66 -18.49
C GLU A 313 4.42 41.82 -17.48
N ASP A 314 3.32 41.96 -16.70
CA ASP A 314 3.05 43.05 -15.75
C ASP A 314 2.95 44.44 -16.39
N LEU A 315 2.71 44.53 -17.71
CA LEU A 315 2.55 45.80 -18.41
C LEU A 315 1.08 46.27 -18.42
N PRO A 316 0.85 47.58 -18.27
CA PRO A 316 -0.51 48.11 -18.24
C PRO A 316 -1.26 47.94 -19.57
N LEU A 317 -2.47 47.38 -19.47
CA LEU A 317 -3.42 47.30 -20.61
C LEU A 317 -4.43 48.44 -20.67
N GLY A 318 -4.44 49.32 -19.66
CA GLY A 318 -5.37 50.45 -19.58
C GLY A 318 -4.98 51.44 -18.48
N ASP A 319 -5.83 52.46 -18.31
CA ASP A 319 -5.65 53.46 -17.27
C ASP A 319 -6.15 52.96 -15.91
N TRP A 320 -5.71 53.65 -14.84
CA TRP A 320 -6.21 53.43 -13.52
C TRP A 320 -7.69 53.84 -13.40
N PHE A 321 -8.50 52.95 -12.84
CA PHE A 321 -9.89 53.28 -12.52
C PHE A 321 -10.16 53.03 -11.05
N THR A 322 -11.09 53.80 -10.46
CA THR A 322 -11.43 53.67 -9.05
C THR A 322 -12.35 52.49 -8.82
N LEU A 323 -11.94 51.54 -7.99
CA LEU A 323 -12.79 50.45 -7.49
C LEU A 323 -13.81 50.98 -6.48
N GLY A 324 -13.34 51.79 -5.53
CA GLY A 324 -14.19 52.37 -4.52
C GLY A 324 -13.53 53.55 -3.81
N SER A 325 -14.36 54.47 -3.33
CA SER A 325 -13.99 55.55 -2.39
C SER A 325 -14.77 55.31 -1.12
N GLU A 326 -14.05 54.90 -0.11
CA GLU A 326 -14.62 54.43 1.14
C GLU A 326 -14.48 55.43 2.25
N SER A 327 -15.42 55.42 3.20
CA SER A 327 -15.41 56.24 4.38
C SER A 327 -15.89 55.45 5.56
N PHE A 328 -15.14 55.47 6.64
CA PHE A 328 -15.52 54.81 7.88
C PHE A 328 -15.41 55.73 9.08
N THR A 329 -16.46 55.75 9.89
CA THR A 329 -16.57 56.60 11.08
C THR A 329 -16.79 55.70 12.30
N SER A 330 -16.04 55.96 13.40
CA SER A 330 -16.19 55.25 14.66
C SER A 330 -15.71 56.09 15.85
N ASN A 331 -16.10 55.70 17.05
CA ASN A 331 -15.58 56.21 18.31
C ASN A 331 -15.01 55.05 19.16
N ASN A 332 -14.59 53.96 18.56
CA ASN A 332 -14.10 52.77 19.24
C ASN A 332 -12.57 52.77 19.30
N HIS A 333 -12.01 52.51 20.51
CA HIS A 333 -10.59 52.44 20.75
C HIS A 333 -10.02 51.02 20.48
N ASN A 334 -10.86 50.02 20.33
CA ASN A 334 -10.42 48.67 20.03
C ASN A 334 -9.98 48.55 18.57
N SER A 335 -9.09 47.62 18.32
CA SER A 335 -8.71 47.27 16.95
C SER A 335 -9.93 46.79 16.14
N MET A 336 -10.08 47.31 14.94
CA MET A 336 -11.17 46.98 14.03
C MET A 336 -10.63 46.58 12.65
N PHE A 337 -11.37 45.67 11.97
CA PHE A 337 -11.04 45.21 10.66
C PHE A 337 -12.28 45.28 9.76
N ARG A 338 -12.08 45.56 8.47
CA ARG A 338 -13.15 45.61 7.46
C ARG A 338 -12.68 45.02 6.15
N THR A 339 -13.56 44.26 5.49
CA THR A 339 -13.37 43.78 4.12
C THR A 339 -14.30 44.54 3.18
N TYR A 340 -13.74 45.08 2.10
CA TYR A 340 -14.45 45.71 1.02
C TYR A 340 -14.34 44.85 -0.23
N SER A 341 -15.46 44.64 -0.94
CA SER A 341 -15.58 43.70 -2.05
C SER A 341 -16.04 44.40 -3.30
N TYR A 342 -15.32 44.19 -4.40
CA TYR A 342 -15.56 44.84 -5.68
C TYR A 342 -15.64 43.80 -6.79
N ALA A 343 -16.73 43.85 -7.61
CA ALA A 343 -16.81 43.06 -8.82
C ALA A 343 -16.05 43.80 -9.95
N VAL A 344 -15.26 43.08 -10.72
CA VAL A 344 -14.48 43.61 -11.83
C VAL A 344 -14.68 42.75 -13.08
N ALA A 345 -14.37 43.34 -14.26
CA ALA A 345 -14.31 42.54 -15.48
C ALA A 345 -13.24 41.43 -15.35
N SER A 346 -13.44 40.29 -15.98
CA SER A 346 -12.46 39.21 -15.94
C SER A 346 -11.11 39.66 -16.50
N GLY A 347 -10.05 39.55 -15.69
CA GLY A 347 -8.71 39.98 -16.08
C GLY A 347 -7.64 39.76 -15.02
N ARG A 348 -6.42 40.20 -15.38
CA ARG A 348 -5.30 40.27 -14.44
C ARG A 348 -5.13 41.72 -13.98
N TYR A 349 -4.98 41.92 -12.66
CA TYR A 349 -5.04 43.25 -12.07
C TYR A 349 -3.85 43.53 -11.17
N GLU A 350 -3.46 44.82 -11.16
CA GLU A 350 -2.73 45.43 -10.07
C GLU A 350 -3.61 46.46 -9.35
N VAL A 351 -3.35 46.66 -8.06
CA VAL A 351 -4.14 47.53 -7.19
C VAL A 351 -3.26 48.51 -6.42
N ARG A 352 -3.82 49.68 -6.11
CA ARG A 352 -3.20 50.68 -5.27
C ARG A 352 -4.23 51.34 -4.36
N ALA A 353 -3.79 51.92 -3.26
CA ALA A 353 -4.66 52.63 -2.34
C ALA A 353 -4.07 53.99 -1.95
N VAL A 354 -4.93 54.95 -1.68
CA VAL A 354 -4.55 56.30 -1.25
C VAL A 354 -5.50 56.75 -0.13
N ARG A 355 -4.96 57.31 0.93
CA ARG A 355 -5.74 58.00 1.94
C ARG A 355 -6.10 59.39 1.47
N LEU A 356 -7.37 59.82 1.69
CA LEU A 356 -7.87 61.12 1.21
C LEU A 356 -7.88 62.19 2.28
N ASP A 357 -8.01 61.83 3.59
CA ASP A 357 -8.01 62.74 4.73
C ASP A 357 -6.65 62.86 5.37
N VAL A 358 -6.45 63.92 6.16
CA VAL A 358 -5.21 64.12 6.93
C VAL A 358 -5.21 63.30 8.20
N LYS A 359 -4.13 62.52 8.43
CA LYS A 359 -3.92 61.78 9.67
C LYS A 359 -3.88 62.74 10.85
N ASP A 360 -4.70 62.49 11.89
CA ASP A 360 -4.59 63.15 13.16
C ASP A 360 -3.42 62.49 13.96
N THR A 361 -2.39 63.28 14.25
CA THR A 361 -1.17 62.82 14.92
C THR A 361 -1.23 63.02 16.45
N SER A 362 -2.38 63.51 16.97
CA SER A 362 -2.58 63.67 18.42
C SER A 362 -2.43 62.32 19.13
N SER A 363 -1.76 62.32 20.28
CA SER A 363 -1.67 61.14 21.15
C SER A 363 -3.03 60.63 21.65
N ARG A 364 -4.07 61.48 21.57
CA ARG A 364 -5.46 61.17 21.92
C ARG A 364 -6.27 60.58 20.82
N ALA A 365 -5.74 60.52 19.59
CA ALA A 365 -6.46 60.02 18.41
C ALA A 365 -6.00 58.60 18.03
N GLY A 366 -6.97 57.71 17.90
CA GLY A 366 -6.84 56.55 17.06
C GLY A 366 -7.27 56.95 15.63
N HIS A 367 -6.32 57.17 14.70
CA HIS A 367 -6.64 57.67 13.36
C HIS A 367 -5.65 57.12 12.30
N GLU A 368 -5.34 55.80 12.44
CA GLU A 368 -4.43 55.07 11.57
C GLU A 368 -5.21 54.01 10.79
N ILE A 369 -4.94 53.93 9.51
CA ILE A 369 -5.48 52.91 8.63
C ILE A 369 -4.31 52.14 7.98
N ARG A 370 -4.37 50.81 8.03
CA ARG A 370 -3.41 49.97 7.36
C ARG A 370 -4.11 49.06 6.36
N TRP A 371 -3.44 48.80 5.26
CA TRP A 371 -3.86 47.83 4.32
C TRP A 371 -3.44 46.43 4.83
N ALA A 372 -4.40 45.61 5.19
CA ALA A 372 -4.14 44.31 5.82
C ALA A 372 -3.97 43.17 4.82
N SER A 373 -4.77 43.16 3.75
CA SER A 373 -4.75 42.11 2.71
C SER A 373 -5.41 42.59 1.44
N ALA A 374 -4.98 42.04 0.30
CA ALA A 374 -5.67 42.14 -0.97
C ALA A 374 -5.85 40.72 -1.56
N LYS A 375 -7.06 40.42 -1.98
CA LYS A 375 -7.46 39.10 -2.48
C LYS A 375 -8.09 39.23 -3.86
N GLY A 376 -7.68 38.35 -4.76
CA GLY A 376 -8.31 38.14 -6.08
C GLY A 376 -9.06 36.81 -6.11
N PHE A 377 -10.28 36.81 -6.61
CA PHE A 377 -11.07 35.59 -6.79
C PHE A 377 -10.97 35.12 -8.25
N ILE A 378 -10.33 33.98 -8.47
CA ILE A 378 -10.09 33.45 -9.81
C ILE A 378 -11.41 33.01 -10.44
N VAL A 379 -11.58 33.33 -11.71
CA VAL A 379 -12.70 32.82 -12.51
C VAL A 379 -12.41 31.36 -12.83
N SER A 380 -12.94 30.47 -12.04
CA SER A 380 -12.78 29.04 -12.23
C SER A 380 -14.12 28.33 -11.99
N ASN A 381 -14.22 27.15 -12.56
CA ASN A 381 -15.26 26.19 -12.23
C ASN A 381 -14.53 24.93 -11.73
N PRO A 382 -14.02 24.94 -10.49
CA PRO A 382 -13.13 23.90 -10.01
C PRO A 382 -13.84 22.55 -10.03
N SER A 383 -13.24 21.59 -10.73
CA SER A 383 -13.60 20.18 -10.64
C SER A 383 -12.50 19.46 -9.89
N TYR A 384 -12.81 19.02 -8.71
CA TYR A 384 -11.86 18.30 -7.85
C TYR A 384 -11.71 16.82 -8.21
N GLY A 385 -12.45 16.35 -9.23
CA GLY A 385 -12.41 14.95 -9.65
C GLY A 385 -13.06 13.99 -8.62
N ASP A 386 -12.53 12.78 -8.51
CA ASP A 386 -13.09 11.75 -7.61
C ASP A 386 -12.50 11.89 -6.19
N VAL A 387 -12.72 13.04 -5.54
CA VAL A 387 -12.29 13.32 -4.15
C VAL A 387 -13.44 13.84 -3.31
N THR A 388 -13.39 13.58 -2.01
CA THR A 388 -14.32 14.16 -1.03
C THR A 388 -13.63 15.29 -0.27
N LEU A 389 -14.32 16.42 -0.16
CA LEU A 389 -13.82 17.61 0.53
C LEU A 389 -14.78 18.03 1.65
N ILE A 390 -14.27 18.85 2.57
CA ILE A 390 -15.06 19.56 3.57
C ILE A 390 -14.73 21.06 3.45
N ALA A 391 -15.73 21.87 3.13
CA ALA A 391 -15.65 23.32 3.21
C ALA A 391 -16.10 23.77 4.60
N VAL A 392 -15.34 24.62 5.25
CA VAL A 392 -15.63 25.12 6.61
C VAL A 392 -15.53 26.63 6.63
N LYS A 393 -16.57 27.29 7.12
CA LYS A 393 -16.62 28.72 7.42
C LYS A 393 -16.74 28.90 8.92
N MET A 394 -15.76 29.51 9.54
CA MET A 394 -15.70 29.72 10.99
C MET A 394 -15.72 31.21 11.31
N LYS A 395 -16.56 31.60 12.25
CA LYS A 395 -16.55 32.94 12.84
C LYS A 395 -15.62 32.92 14.06
N ALA A 396 -14.66 33.85 14.13
CA ALA A 396 -13.74 33.96 15.26
C ALA A 396 -14.44 34.56 16.48
N THR A 397 -14.71 33.69 17.46
CA THR A 397 -15.25 34.08 18.77
C THR A 397 -14.26 33.78 19.88
N ASN A 398 -14.55 34.22 21.12
CA ASN A 398 -13.71 33.85 22.24
C ASN A 398 -13.62 32.35 22.48
N ASN A 399 -14.68 31.59 22.18
CA ASN A 399 -14.71 30.14 22.31
C ASN A 399 -13.72 29.46 21.38
N LEU A 400 -13.62 29.92 20.13
CA LEU A 400 -12.70 29.37 19.12
C LEU A 400 -11.29 29.98 19.22
N SER A 401 -11.16 31.26 19.66
CA SER A 401 -9.85 31.92 19.71
C SER A 401 -8.98 31.49 20.90
N GLN A 402 -9.59 30.97 21.97
CA GLN A 402 -8.87 30.48 23.15
C GLN A 402 -8.30 29.05 22.97
N ARG A 403 -8.66 28.32 21.92
CA ARG A 403 -8.11 27.01 21.63
C ARG A 403 -6.75 27.13 20.97
N SER A 404 -5.77 26.41 21.47
CA SER A 404 -4.38 26.46 21.02
C SER A 404 -4.17 25.87 19.65
N SER A 405 -5.01 24.93 19.24
CA SER A 405 -5.00 24.37 17.90
C SER A 405 -6.45 24.24 17.39
N ARG A 406 -6.69 24.66 16.15
CA ARG A 406 -8.01 24.56 15.49
C ARG A 406 -8.03 23.40 14.50
N MET A 407 -7.54 22.25 14.95
CA MET A 407 -7.37 21.10 14.07
C MET A 407 -8.70 20.42 13.80
N LEU A 408 -9.12 20.48 12.55
CA LEU A 408 -10.25 19.71 12.06
C LEU A 408 -9.85 18.24 11.94
N ASN A 409 -10.65 17.36 12.50
CA ASN A 409 -10.52 15.92 12.28
C ASN A 409 -11.89 15.30 12.05
N CYS A 410 -11.91 14.14 11.41
CA CYS A 410 -13.14 13.41 11.17
C CYS A 410 -12.92 11.90 11.17
N ILE A 411 -13.97 11.17 11.54
CA ILE A 411 -14.01 9.72 11.39
C ILE A 411 -14.77 9.42 10.11
N VAL A 412 -14.11 8.71 9.20
CA VAL A 412 -14.67 8.42 7.89
C VAL A 412 -14.63 6.93 7.60
N THR A 413 -15.61 6.45 6.82
CA THR A 413 -15.63 5.09 6.29
C THR A 413 -15.71 5.14 4.77
N ARG A 414 -14.77 4.48 4.10
CA ARG A 414 -14.72 4.43 2.63
C ARG A 414 -15.97 3.77 2.05
N LYS A 415 -16.55 4.37 1.02
CA LYS A 415 -17.59 3.76 0.20
C LYS A 415 -16.98 3.12 -1.03
N LEU A 416 -17.15 1.82 -1.19
CA LEU A 416 -16.70 1.05 -2.35
C LEU A 416 -17.83 0.24 -2.96
N PRO A 417 -17.78 -0.04 -4.27
CA PRO A 417 -18.64 -1.05 -4.85
C PRO A 417 -18.26 -2.44 -4.32
N THR A 418 -19.25 -3.26 -4.05
CA THR A 418 -19.08 -4.68 -3.70
C THR A 418 -19.56 -5.54 -4.86
N TRP A 419 -19.09 -6.77 -4.95
CA TRP A 419 -19.43 -7.67 -6.03
C TRP A 419 -19.96 -8.99 -5.49
N SER A 420 -20.88 -9.61 -6.24
CA SER A 420 -21.39 -10.96 -5.98
C SER A 420 -21.61 -11.74 -7.28
N PRO A 421 -21.51 -13.09 -7.27
CA PRO A 421 -21.70 -13.91 -8.47
C PRO A 421 -23.08 -13.74 -9.10
N SER A 422 -24.13 -13.54 -8.30
CA SER A 422 -25.52 -13.43 -8.78
C SER A 422 -25.94 -12.00 -9.13
N GLY A 423 -25.34 -10.97 -8.51
CA GLY A 423 -25.76 -9.57 -8.64
C GLY A 423 -24.75 -8.66 -9.37
N GLY A 424 -23.55 -9.15 -9.66
CA GLY A 424 -22.48 -8.30 -10.21
C GLY A 424 -22.02 -7.22 -9.23
N TRP A 425 -21.59 -6.07 -9.75
CA TRP A 425 -21.17 -4.92 -8.96
C TRP A 425 -22.36 -4.12 -8.43
N THR A 426 -22.32 -3.77 -7.16
CA THR A 426 -23.29 -2.86 -6.52
C THR A 426 -22.89 -1.40 -6.70
N GLY A 427 -23.74 -0.47 -6.25
CA GLY A 427 -23.32 0.91 -5.98
C GLY A 427 -22.30 1.01 -4.85
N ARG A 428 -21.72 2.19 -4.64
CA ARG A 428 -20.76 2.48 -3.55
C ARG A 428 -21.46 2.39 -2.20
N VAL A 429 -20.98 1.52 -1.32
CA VAL A 429 -21.51 1.34 0.06
C VAL A 429 -20.37 1.46 1.06
N PRO A 430 -20.63 1.99 2.28
CA PRO A 430 -19.62 2.02 3.32
C PRO A 430 -19.14 0.61 3.65
N THR A 431 -17.84 0.37 3.57
CA THR A 431 -17.27 -0.97 3.79
C THR A 431 -15.90 -0.94 4.46
N ARG A 432 -15.65 -1.98 5.26
CA ARG A 432 -14.35 -2.25 5.89
C ARG A 432 -13.74 -3.56 5.35
N SER A 433 -14.30 -4.07 4.27
CA SER A 433 -13.91 -5.36 3.67
C SER A 433 -12.50 -5.32 3.11
N ILE A 434 -11.73 -6.36 3.41
CA ILE A 434 -10.41 -6.61 2.83
C ILE A 434 -10.54 -6.85 1.33
N ALA A 435 -11.53 -7.63 0.90
CA ALA A 435 -11.72 -8.01 -0.51
C ALA A 435 -12.00 -6.79 -1.40
N TRP A 436 -12.87 -5.90 -0.96
CA TRP A 436 -13.25 -4.75 -1.79
C TRP A 436 -12.21 -3.65 -1.76
N ALA A 437 -11.39 -3.56 -0.71
CA ALA A 437 -10.17 -2.76 -0.72
C ALA A 437 -9.14 -3.31 -1.74
N ILE A 438 -8.94 -4.62 -1.80
CA ILE A 438 -8.10 -5.28 -2.80
C ILE A 438 -8.62 -5.01 -4.21
N ALA A 439 -9.92 -5.17 -4.44
CA ALA A 439 -10.54 -4.93 -5.74
C ALA A 439 -10.37 -3.48 -6.21
N ASP A 440 -10.51 -2.51 -5.30
CA ASP A 440 -10.30 -1.09 -5.59
C ASP A 440 -8.83 -0.80 -5.95
N ILE A 441 -7.87 -1.31 -5.18
CA ILE A 441 -6.42 -1.19 -5.49
C ILE A 441 -6.11 -1.73 -6.90
N LEU A 442 -6.78 -2.81 -7.31
CA LEU A 442 -6.55 -3.40 -8.64
C LEU A 442 -7.24 -2.64 -9.77
N LYS A 443 -8.42 -2.05 -9.53
CA LYS A 443 -9.26 -1.44 -10.57
C LYS A 443 -9.12 0.06 -10.70
N ALA A 444 -8.85 0.76 -9.61
CA ALA A 444 -8.84 2.22 -9.56
C ALA A 444 -7.77 2.86 -10.48
N ASN A 445 -8.01 4.10 -10.90
CA ASN A 445 -7.09 4.86 -11.75
C ASN A 445 -5.74 5.15 -11.07
N TYR A 446 -5.74 5.25 -9.75
CA TYR A 446 -4.54 5.40 -8.91
C TYR A 446 -3.89 4.06 -8.57
N GLY A 447 -4.51 2.93 -8.92
CA GLY A 447 -4.02 1.56 -8.71
C GLY A 447 -3.54 0.90 -10.00
N ALA A 448 -3.84 -0.39 -10.16
CA ALA A 448 -3.37 -1.19 -11.30
C ALA A 448 -4.18 -1.01 -12.60
N ARG A 449 -5.36 -0.41 -12.55
CA ARG A 449 -6.27 -0.19 -13.69
C ARG A 449 -6.68 -1.47 -14.42
N LEU A 450 -6.83 -2.57 -13.67
CA LEU A 450 -7.21 -3.85 -14.24
C LEU A 450 -8.71 -3.91 -14.55
N THR A 451 -9.03 -4.73 -15.53
CA THR A 451 -10.42 -5.11 -15.82
C THR A 451 -10.85 -6.33 -14.99
N ASP A 452 -12.15 -6.54 -14.86
CA ASP A 452 -12.72 -7.69 -14.12
C ASP A 452 -12.21 -9.05 -14.62
N LYS A 453 -11.91 -9.16 -15.91
CA LYS A 453 -11.37 -10.39 -16.53
C LYS A 453 -9.98 -10.77 -16.00
N SER A 454 -9.24 -9.82 -15.48
CA SER A 454 -7.88 -10.03 -14.94
C SER A 454 -7.86 -10.22 -13.42
N ILE A 455 -9.03 -10.29 -12.77
CA ILE A 455 -9.17 -10.41 -11.31
C ILE A 455 -10.07 -11.61 -11.01
N ASP A 456 -9.67 -12.46 -10.07
CA ASP A 456 -10.48 -13.57 -9.57
C ASP A 456 -11.54 -13.03 -8.58
N LEU A 457 -12.66 -12.50 -9.13
CA LEU A 457 -13.73 -11.91 -8.34
C LEU A 457 -14.49 -12.96 -7.52
N ASP A 458 -14.69 -14.17 -8.05
CA ASP A 458 -15.31 -15.27 -7.31
C ASP A 458 -14.46 -15.68 -6.10
N GLY A 459 -13.15 -15.78 -6.29
CA GLY A 459 -12.19 -16.02 -5.21
C GLY A 459 -12.22 -14.93 -4.14
N LEU A 460 -12.25 -13.65 -4.55
CA LEU A 460 -12.37 -12.52 -3.63
C LEU A 460 -13.69 -12.54 -2.86
N TYR A 461 -14.81 -12.84 -3.52
CA TYR A 461 -16.12 -12.96 -2.89
C TYR A 461 -16.13 -14.06 -1.82
N ARG A 462 -15.58 -15.26 -2.15
CA ARG A 462 -15.44 -16.34 -1.18
C ARG A 462 -14.62 -15.91 0.03
N LEU A 463 -13.50 -15.23 -0.19
CA LEU A 463 -12.65 -14.73 0.89
C LEU A 463 -13.36 -13.64 1.71
N ASP A 464 -14.13 -12.77 1.08
CA ASP A 464 -14.93 -11.75 1.77
C ASP A 464 -15.89 -12.38 2.78
N GLN A 465 -16.60 -13.45 2.38
CA GLN A 465 -17.51 -14.18 3.29
C GLN A 465 -16.74 -14.77 4.49
N ILE A 466 -15.54 -15.32 4.27
CA ILE A 466 -14.71 -15.88 5.34
C ILE A 466 -14.25 -14.77 6.29
N TRP A 467 -13.73 -13.66 5.77
CA TRP A 467 -13.26 -12.52 6.58
C TRP A 467 -14.41 -11.87 7.35
N ALA A 468 -15.58 -11.71 6.71
CA ALA A 468 -16.76 -11.17 7.36
C ALA A 468 -17.25 -12.05 8.52
N ALA A 469 -17.30 -13.39 8.32
CA ALA A 469 -17.66 -14.34 9.38
C ALA A 469 -16.69 -14.30 10.58
N ARG A 470 -15.42 -13.98 10.34
CA ARG A 470 -14.39 -13.84 11.38
C ARG A 470 -14.37 -12.44 12.03
N GLY A 471 -15.04 -11.47 11.43
CA GLY A 471 -14.94 -10.05 11.80
C GLY A 471 -13.57 -9.43 11.44
N ASP A 472 -12.87 -9.99 10.45
CA ASP A 472 -11.62 -9.44 9.96
C ASP A 472 -11.90 -8.25 9.05
N THR A 473 -11.25 -7.11 9.30
CA THR A 473 -11.45 -5.86 8.59
C THR A 473 -10.13 -5.23 8.17
N PHE A 474 -10.19 -4.31 7.20
CA PHE A 474 -9.05 -3.52 6.76
C PHE A 474 -9.35 -2.03 6.88
N ASN A 475 -8.56 -1.30 7.66
CA ASN A 475 -8.73 0.12 7.94
C ASN A 475 -7.37 0.81 7.86
N ALA A 476 -7.09 1.49 6.75
CA ALA A 476 -5.76 2.05 6.50
C ALA A 476 -5.82 3.33 5.68
N VAL A 477 -4.81 4.16 5.82
CA VAL A 477 -4.58 5.35 5.00
C VAL A 477 -3.30 5.16 4.18
N PHE A 478 -3.44 5.23 2.86
CA PHE A 478 -2.31 5.29 1.93
C PHE A 478 -2.12 6.74 1.50
N ASP A 479 -1.15 7.42 2.08
CA ASP A 479 -0.83 8.84 1.88
C ASP A 479 0.60 9.06 1.37
N SER A 480 1.25 8.00 0.94
CA SER A 480 2.60 8.01 0.40
C SER A 480 2.68 7.18 -0.90
N LYS A 481 3.69 7.44 -1.72
CA LYS A 481 3.91 6.68 -2.96
C LYS A 481 4.33 5.25 -2.65
N LEU A 482 3.54 4.30 -3.10
CA LEU A 482 3.75 2.85 -2.96
C LEU A 482 3.63 2.17 -4.31
N THR A 483 4.23 0.98 -4.45
CA THR A 483 3.91 0.11 -5.57
C THR A 483 2.55 -0.56 -5.34
N VAL A 484 1.85 -0.89 -6.42
CA VAL A 484 0.57 -1.66 -6.32
C VAL A 484 0.78 -2.97 -5.58
N TYR A 485 1.91 -3.64 -5.82
CA TYR A 485 2.23 -4.90 -5.15
C TYR A 485 2.42 -4.72 -3.63
N ASP A 486 3.08 -3.65 -3.18
CA ASP A 486 3.25 -3.36 -1.76
C ASP A 486 1.89 -3.06 -1.10
N ALA A 487 1.04 -2.28 -1.77
CA ALA A 487 -0.31 -1.98 -1.28
C ALA A 487 -1.15 -3.26 -1.16
N LEU A 488 -1.15 -4.13 -2.20
CA LEU A 488 -1.83 -5.43 -2.17
C LEU A 488 -1.28 -6.34 -1.07
N SER A 489 0.03 -6.44 -0.95
CA SER A 489 0.68 -7.31 0.03
C SER A 489 0.35 -6.89 1.46
N ARG A 490 0.36 -5.59 1.76
CA ARG A 490 -0.04 -5.03 3.06
C ARG A 490 -1.52 -5.32 3.35
N THR A 491 -2.40 -5.13 2.36
CA THR A 491 -3.83 -5.38 2.50
C THR A 491 -4.13 -6.87 2.69
N CYS A 492 -3.50 -7.74 1.90
CA CYS A 492 -3.67 -9.19 1.99
C CYS A 492 -3.17 -9.78 3.32
N LYS A 493 -2.07 -9.23 3.88
CA LYS A 493 -1.46 -9.70 5.13
C LYS A 493 -2.43 -9.66 6.30
N VAL A 494 -3.30 -8.66 6.37
CA VAL A 494 -4.30 -8.52 7.46
C VAL A 494 -5.31 -9.66 7.46
N GLY A 495 -5.59 -10.26 6.28
CA GLY A 495 -6.50 -11.39 6.11
C GLY A 495 -5.80 -12.75 5.97
N ARG A 496 -4.54 -12.88 6.35
CA ARG A 496 -3.73 -14.12 6.16
C ARG A 496 -3.71 -14.58 4.71
N SER A 497 -3.67 -13.65 3.75
CA SER A 497 -3.74 -13.99 2.33
C SER A 497 -2.54 -13.44 1.56
N VAL A 498 -2.34 -14.00 0.38
CA VAL A 498 -1.24 -13.63 -0.51
C VAL A 498 -1.78 -13.51 -1.93
N PRO A 499 -1.42 -12.45 -2.67
CA PRO A 499 -1.74 -12.33 -4.07
C PRO A 499 -0.77 -13.15 -4.93
N TYR A 500 -1.25 -13.81 -5.97
CA TYR A 500 -0.44 -14.47 -6.99
C TYR A 500 -1.08 -14.32 -8.37
N ILE A 501 -0.29 -14.53 -9.41
CA ILE A 501 -0.78 -14.42 -10.80
C ILE A 501 -0.73 -15.80 -11.43
N GLN A 502 -1.86 -16.22 -11.98
CA GLN A 502 -1.97 -17.48 -12.72
C GLN A 502 -2.78 -17.27 -14.00
N GLY A 503 -2.18 -17.58 -15.16
CA GLY A 503 -2.84 -17.41 -16.44
C GLY A 503 -3.25 -15.96 -16.77
N GLY A 504 -2.52 -14.96 -16.26
CA GLY A 504 -2.82 -13.54 -16.44
C GLY A 504 -3.92 -13.01 -15.51
N ILE A 505 -4.44 -13.83 -14.61
CA ILE A 505 -5.45 -13.47 -13.62
C ILE A 505 -4.78 -13.31 -12.26
N VAL A 506 -5.08 -12.22 -11.57
CA VAL A 506 -4.65 -12.00 -10.17
C VAL A 506 -5.58 -12.80 -9.27
N ARG A 507 -5.01 -13.73 -8.53
CA ARG A 507 -5.69 -14.62 -7.60
C ARG A 507 -5.21 -14.39 -6.18
N PHE A 508 -5.99 -14.86 -5.23
CA PHE A 508 -5.70 -14.70 -3.80
C PHE A 508 -5.84 -16.04 -3.10
N VAL A 509 -4.87 -16.38 -2.31
CA VAL A 509 -4.93 -17.56 -1.44
C VAL A 509 -4.83 -17.13 0.00
N ARG A 510 -5.74 -17.65 0.83
CA ARG A 510 -5.73 -17.47 2.28
C ARG A 510 -5.13 -18.71 2.93
N ASP A 511 -4.35 -18.50 3.98
CA ASP A 511 -3.90 -19.59 4.84
C ASP A 511 -5.05 -20.00 5.77
N GLU A 512 -5.71 -21.08 5.41
CA GLU A 512 -6.90 -21.62 6.06
C GLU A 512 -6.81 -23.14 6.20
N PRO A 513 -7.52 -23.77 7.14
CA PRO A 513 -7.56 -25.22 7.27
C PRO A 513 -8.03 -25.86 5.96
N LYS A 514 -7.28 -26.80 5.44
CA LYS A 514 -7.65 -27.65 4.31
C LYS A 514 -7.49 -29.10 4.72
N SER A 515 -8.50 -29.93 4.47
CA SER A 515 -8.50 -31.35 4.85
C SER A 515 -8.15 -32.28 3.70
N ILE A 516 -8.44 -31.88 2.46
CA ILE A 516 -8.28 -32.73 1.28
C ILE A 516 -7.13 -32.18 0.45
N PRO A 517 -6.06 -32.98 0.23
CA PRO A 517 -4.99 -32.62 -0.68
C PRO A 517 -5.47 -32.65 -2.13
N VAL A 518 -5.03 -31.70 -2.93
CA VAL A 518 -5.36 -31.61 -4.38
C VAL A 518 -4.50 -32.55 -5.22
N ALA A 519 -3.35 -33.00 -4.69
CA ALA A 519 -2.44 -33.91 -5.37
C ALA A 519 -1.70 -34.80 -4.37
N LEU A 520 -1.37 -36.02 -4.81
CA LEU A 520 -0.54 -36.99 -4.11
C LEU A 520 0.77 -37.19 -4.88
N PHE A 521 1.90 -36.94 -4.20
CA PHE A 521 3.25 -37.18 -4.72
C PHE A 521 3.95 -38.28 -3.94
N GLY A 522 4.45 -39.30 -4.63
CA GLY A 522 5.14 -40.42 -4.05
C GLY A 522 6.45 -40.75 -4.78
N PRO A 523 7.16 -41.80 -4.38
CA PRO A 523 8.45 -42.17 -4.98
C PRO A 523 8.42 -42.41 -6.48
N ARG A 524 7.22 -42.73 -7.06
CA ARG A 524 7.05 -43.03 -8.47
C ARG A 524 6.95 -41.78 -9.35
N ASN A 525 6.42 -40.65 -8.79
CA ASN A 525 6.26 -39.40 -9.53
C ASN A 525 7.15 -38.28 -9.02
N ILE A 526 7.92 -38.51 -7.99
CA ILE A 526 9.02 -37.62 -7.59
C ILE A 526 10.27 -38.02 -8.36
N VAL A 527 10.89 -37.06 -9.06
CA VAL A 527 12.13 -37.31 -9.82
C VAL A 527 13.22 -37.79 -8.86
N LYS A 528 13.85 -38.91 -9.20
CA LYS A 528 14.91 -39.54 -8.38
C LYS A 528 15.98 -38.51 -7.96
N ASN A 529 16.35 -38.52 -6.68
CA ASN A 529 17.34 -37.62 -6.06
C ASN A 529 16.96 -36.13 -6.08
N SER A 530 15.70 -35.77 -6.31
CA SER A 530 15.25 -34.37 -6.29
C SER A 530 14.63 -33.97 -4.95
N LEU A 531 14.24 -34.90 -4.09
CA LEU A 531 13.65 -34.60 -2.79
C LEU A 531 14.69 -34.01 -1.85
N SER A 532 14.42 -32.83 -1.32
CA SER A 532 15.21 -32.15 -0.31
C SER A 532 14.29 -31.70 0.82
N ILE A 533 14.69 -31.92 2.06
CA ILE A 533 13.96 -31.50 3.24
C ILE A 533 14.87 -30.58 4.06
N GLN A 534 14.46 -29.34 4.19
CA GLN A 534 15.15 -28.36 5.01
C GLN A 534 14.43 -28.28 6.37
N TYR A 535 15.14 -28.53 7.44
CA TYR A 535 14.67 -28.35 8.81
C TYR A 535 15.13 -27.00 9.34
N ILE A 536 14.19 -26.17 9.78
CA ILE A 536 14.47 -24.91 10.47
C ILE A 536 14.56 -25.23 11.96
N MET A 537 15.78 -25.48 12.44
CA MET A 537 15.99 -25.88 13.84
C MET A 537 15.71 -24.70 14.79
N PRO A 538 15.12 -24.96 15.98
CA PRO A 538 15.06 -23.97 17.03
C PRO A 538 16.45 -23.52 17.43
N SER A 539 16.64 -22.23 17.60
CA SER A 539 17.86 -21.61 18.14
C SER A 539 17.52 -20.83 19.42
N GLU A 540 18.53 -20.35 20.10
CA GLU A 540 18.34 -19.47 21.26
C GLU A 540 17.57 -18.18 20.90
N ASP A 541 17.58 -17.77 19.62
CA ASP A 541 16.88 -16.60 19.10
C ASP A 541 15.48 -16.93 18.53
N THR A 542 14.99 -18.15 18.69
CA THR A 542 13.67 -18.53 18.17
C THR A 542 12.57 -17.88 19.01
N ALA A 543 11.74 -17.05 18.37
CA ALA A 543 10.62 -16.41 19.05
C ALA A 543 9.56 -17.47 19.44
N ASP A 544 9.10 -17.40 20.69
CA ASP A 544 8.04 -18.22 21.27
C ASP A 544 6.72 -17.44 21.46
N SER A 545 6.76 -16.15 21.20
CA SER A 545 5.62 -15.25 21.19
C SER A 545 5.76 -14.19 20.11
N VAL A 546 4.65 -13.56 19.70
CA VAL A 546 4.63 -12.51 18.70
C VAL A 546 3.89 -11.29 19.25
N CYS A 547 4.56 -10.15 19.24
CA CYS A 547 3.98 -8.85 19.54
C CYS A 547 3.53 -8.20 18.21
N VAL A 548 2.22 -8.00 18.06
CA VAL A 548 1.64 -7.31 16.91
C VAL A 548 1.43 -5.85 17.25
N GLN A 549 2.06 -4.99 16.47
CA GLN A 549 1.82 -3.55 16.48
C GLN A 549 0.69 -3.23 15.51
N TYR A 550 -0.34 -2.52 15.98
CA TYR A 550 -1.52 -2.13 15.22
C TYR A 550 -2.00 -0.74 15.62
N PHE A 551 -2.85 -0.13 14.80
CA PHE A 551 -3.43 1.19 15.08
C PHE A 551 -4.83 1.03 15.66
N SER A 552 -5.02 1.31 16.97
CA SER A 552 -6.27 1.03 17.69
C SER A 552 -7.41 1.97 17.26
N ASP A 553 -8.58 1.44 16.86
CA ASP A 553 -9.80 2.20 16.54
C ASP A 553 -10.56 2.75 17.77
N ARG A 554 -10.09 2.43 18.98
CA ARG A 554 -10.63 2.98 20.23
C ARG A 554 -9.88 4.23 20.69
N THR A 555 -8.56 4.19 20.58
CA THR A 555 -7.68 5.27 21.06
C THR A 555 -7.12 6.14 19.94
N TRP A 556 -7.23 5.67 18.69
CA TRP A 556 -6.62 6.28 17.51
C TRP A 556 -5.12 6.50 17.68
N LYS A 557 -4.45 5.53 18.28
CA LYS A 557 -3.01 5.53 18.53
C LYS A 557 -2.42 4.15 18.25
N ASN A 558 -1.13 4.12 17.99
CA ASN A 558 -0.38 2.87 17.91
C ASN A 558 -0.49 2.12 19.23
N SER A 559 -0.80 0.84 19.13
CA SER A 559 -1.00 -0.08 20.25
C SER A 559 -0.32 -1.40 19.92
N GLU A 560 -0.03 -2.16 20.95
CA GLU A 560 0.64 -3.46 20.86
C GLU A 560 -0.15 -4.54 21.58
N ILE A 561 -0.09 -5.75 21.05
CA ILE A 561 -0.65 -6.92 21.71
C ILE A 561 0.24 -8.13 21.44
N THR A 562 0.56 -8.87 22.50
CA THR A 562 1.37 -10.08 22.42
C THR A 562 0.49 -11.32 22.45
N GLY A 563 0.70 -12.22 21.49
CA GLY A 563 0.09 -13.54 21.42
C GLY A 563 1.14 -14.64 21.51
N SER A 564 0.82 -15.69 22.23
CA SER A 564 1.66 -16.86 22.40
C SER A 564 0.81 -18.14 22.32
N PHE A 565 1.47 -19.29 22.23
CA PHE A 565 0.81 -20.60 22.28
C PHE A 565 0.87 -21.18 23.70
N GLU A 566 0.02 -22.13 23.98
CA GLU A 566 -0.02 -22.83 25.27
C GLU A 566 1.34 -23.51 25.59
N GLY A 567 1.87 -23.24 26.80
CA GLY A 567 3.19 -23.69 27.22
C GLY A 567 4.37 -22.85 26.74
N SER A 568 4.13 -21.68 26.11
CA SER A 568 5.17 -20.68 25.83
C SER A 568 5.56 -19.97 27.13
N THR A 569 6.87 -19.70 27.30
CA THR A 569 7.36 -18.84 28.40
C THR A 569 7.23 -17.35 28.06
N SER A 570 7.02 -17.02 26.79
CA SER A 570 6.98 -15.65 26.26
C SER A 570 8.26 -14.83 26.52
N ASP A 571 9.38 -15.50 26.69
CA ASP A 571 10.67 -14.89 26.96
C ASP A 571 11.28 -14.24 25.70
N LYS A 572 10.88 -14.74 24.52
CA LYS A 572 11.43 -14.34 23.22
C LYS A 572 10.33 -13.87 22.28
N THR A 573 10.08 -12.58 22.28
CA THR A 573 9.02 -11.98 21.48
C THR A 573 9.54 -11.42 20.17
N ALA A 574 8.93 -11.82 19.05
CA ALA A 574 9.13 -11.19 17.75
C ALA A 574 8.10 -10.07 17.55
N THR A 575 8.53 -8.89 17.08
CA THR A 575 7.63 -7.78 16.81
C THR A 575 7.25 -7.75 15.33
N VAL A 576 5.96 -7.62 15.03
CA VAL A 576 5.42 -7.55 13.67
C VAL A 576 4.41 -6.43 13.58
N GLU A 577 4.58 -5.53 12.61
CA GLU A 577 3.58 -4.52 12.27
C GLU A 577 2.47 -5.15 11.40
N LEU A 578 1.21 -4.95 11.81
CA LEU A 578 0.02 -5.35 11.05
C LEU A 578 -0.70 -4.11 10.54
N PHE A 579 -0.19 -3.54 9.46
CA PHE A 579 -0.73 -2.36 8.82
C PHE A 579 -2.18 -2.56 8.38
N GLY A 580 -3.07 -1.66 8.80
CA GLY A 580 -4.50 -1.70 8.47
C GLY A 580 -5.36 -2.58 9.37
N CYS A 581 -4.79 -3.23 10.39
CA CYS A 581 -5.54 -3.80 11.49
C CYS A 581 -5.80 -2.71 12.53
N THR A 582 -7.08 -2.56 12.94
CA THR A 582 -7.46 -1.59 13.98
C THR A 582 -8.18 -2.23 15.17
N ASP A 583 -8.58 -3.48 15.03
CA ASP A 583 -9.25 -4.23 16.08
C ASP A 583 -8.26 -5.06 16.92
N LYS A 584 -8.37 -4.93 18.25
CA LYS A 584 -7.52 -5.64 19.21
C LYS A 584 -7.63 -7.16 19.10
N ASN A 585 -8.84 -7.68 18.88
CA ASN A 585 -9.08 -9.12 18.84
C ASN A 585 -8.55 -9.72 17.55
N GLN A 586 -8.69 -9.01 16.42
CA GLN A 586 -8.07 -9.39 15.16
C GLN A 586 -6.54 -9.43 15.30
N ALA A 587 -5.93 -8.39 15.88
CA ALA A 587 -4.49 -8.35 16.13
C ALA A 587 -4.00 -9.51 17.00
N LEU A 588 -4.76 -9.86 18.07
CA LEU A 588 -4.44 -10.98 18.95
C LEU A 588 -4.51 -12.33 18.22
N ARG A 589 -5.58 -12.57 17.44
CA ARG A 589 -5.70 -13.79 16.62
C ARG A 589 -4.53 -13.96 15.67
N GLU A 590 -4.09 -12.87 15.04
CA GLU A 590 -2.95 -12.88 14.12
C GLU A 590 -1.63 -13.12 14.87
N ALA A 591 -1.44 -12.55 16.06
CA ALA A 591 -0.27 -12.79 16.90
C ALA A 591 -0.14 -14.29 17.29
N ILE A 592 -1.23 -14.89 17.76
CA ILE A 592 -1.28 -16.31 18.12
C ILE A 592 -1.01 -17.21 16.91
N TYR A 593 -1.67 -16.92 15.78
CA TYR A 593 -1.44 -17.64 14.52
C TYR A 593 0.04 -17.61 14.10
N MET A 594 0.68 -16.43 14.13
CA MET A 594 2.10 -16.29 13.77
C MET A 594 3.01 -17.07 14.73
N ALA A 595 2.71 -17.06 16.03
CA ALA A 595 3.46 -17.81 17.02
C ALA A 595 3.33 -19.34 16.80
N LEU A 596 2.13 -19.83 16.51
CA LEU A 596 1.86 -21.24 16.20
C LEU A 596 2.53 -21.65 14.87
N ALA A 597 2.45 -20.82 13.83
CA ALA A 597 3.10 -21.07 12.56
C ALA A 597 4.64 -21.14 12.74
N ASN A 598 5.22 -20.26 13.56
CA ASN A 598 6.66 -20.32 13.89
C ASN A 598 7.03 -21.61 14.63
N ARG A 599 6.17 -22.13 15.45
CA ARG A 599 6.45 -23.37 16.20
C ARG A 599 6.30 -24.62 15.33
N TYR A 600 5.26 -24.71 14.52
CA TYR A 600 4.87 -25.98 13.88
C TYR A 600 5.28 -26.11 12.43
N ARG A 601 5.40 -25.02 11.64
CA ARG A 601 5.78 -25.04 10.22
C ARG A 601 7.28 -24.85 10.02
N ARG A 602 8.09 -25.78 10.52
CA ARG A 602 9.57 -25.68 10.50
C ARG A 602 10.26 -26.59 9.50
N ARG A 603 9.51 -27.20 8.60
CA ARG A 603 10.06 -28.07 7.58
C ARG A 603 9.60 -27.59 6.20
N ILE A 604 10.57 -27.40 5.33
CA ILE A 604 10.34 -27.04 3.92
C ILE A 604 10.79 -28.23 3.09
N VAL A 605 9.95 -28.64 2.16
CA VAL A 605 10.20 -29.72 1.22
C VAL A 605 10.32 -29.14 -0.18
N THR A 606 11.34 -29.55 -0.91
CA THR A 606 11.49 -29.20 -2.31
C THR A 606 11.75 -30.48 -3.09
N PHE A 607 11.02 -30.69 -4.17
CA PHE A 607 11.18 -31.81 -5.07
C PHE A 607 10.80 -31.43 -6.50
N SER A 608 11.26 -32.23 -7.44
CA SER A 608 10.86 -32.10 -8.86
C SER A 608 9.95 -33.24 -9.25
N THR A 609 8.97 -32.96 -10.09
CA THR A 609 8.10 -33.93 -10.70
C THR A 609 7.97 -33.59 -12.20
N GLU A 610 7.26 -34.39 -12.97
CA GLU A 610 6.93 -34.10 -14.35
C GLU A 610 5.81 -33.07 -14.47
N LEU A 611 5.08 -33.02 -15.56
CA LEU A 611 4.06 -31.99 -15.79
C LEU A 611 2.92 -31.98 -14.77
N GLU A 612 2.70 -33.08 -14.06
CA GLU A 612 1.73 -33.16 -12.96
C GLU A 612 2.01 -32.20 -11.82
N GLY A 613 3.23 -31.69 -11.70
CA GLY A 613 3.56 -30.59 -10.78
C GLY A 613 2.86 -29.28 -11.07
N LEU A 614 2.16 -29.17 -12.21
CA LEU A 614 1.31 -28.03 -12.57
C LEU A 614 -0.14 -28.19 -12.07
N ILE A 615 -0.52 -29.36 -11.53
CA ILE A 615 -1.88 -29.59 -10.98
C ILE A 615 -2.13 -28.69 -9.77
N PRO A 616 -1.26 -28.71 -8.71
CA PRO A 616 -1.48 -27.84 -7.58
C PRO A 616 -1.17 -26.38 -7.94
N SER A 617 -1.86 -25.50 -7.28
CA SER A 617 -1.62 -24.06 -7.32
C SER A 617 -0.95 -23.58 -6.03
N TYR A 618 -0.47 -22.35 -6.02
CA TYR A 618 0.08 -21.73 -4.82
C TYR A 618 -0.92 -21.78 -3.65
N GLY A 619 -0.46 -22.21 -2.46
CA GLY A 619 -1.28 -22.35 -1.25
C GLY A 619 -2.15 -23.59 -1.20
N ASP A 620 -2.11 -24.48 -2.20
CA ASP A 620 -2.82 -25.74 -2.15
C ASP A 620 -2.16 -26.74 -1.21
N LEU A 621 -2.99 -27.60 -0.64
CA LEU A 621 -2.55 -28.72 0.17
C LEU A 621 -2.21 -29.89 -0.72
N ILE A 622 -1.03 -30.47 -0.53
CA ILE A 622 -0.58 -31.68 -1.21
C ILE A 622 -0.22 -32.73 -0.17
N SER A 623 -0.30 -33.99 -0.55
CA SER A 623 0.21 -35.12 0.24
C SER A 623 1.50 -35.63 -0.37
N ILE A 624 2.51 -35.85 0.45
CA ILE A 624 3.81 -36.38 0.05
C ILE A 624 4.08 -37.67 0.79
N THR A 625 4.36 -38.75 0.06
CA THR A 625 4.81 -40.02 0.61
C THR A 625 6.24 -40.28 0.16
N HIS A 626 7.08 -40.74 1.06
CA HIS A 626 8.45 -41.14 0.72
C HIS A 626 9.00 -42.04 1.80
N ASP A 627 9.70 -43.08 1.40
CA ASP A 627 10.29 -44.12 2.28
C ASP A 627 11.41 -43.56 3.18
N MET A 628 12.30 -42.74 2.63
CA MET A 628 13.46 -42.19 3.36
C MET A 628 13.08 -41.47 4.67
N PRO A 629 12.10 -40.51 4.69
CA PRO A 629 11.69 -39.86 5.93
C PRO A 629 10.57 -40.63 6.69
N HIS A 630 10.23 -41.86 6.28
CA HIS A 630 9.11 -42.66 6.82
C HIS A 630 7.75 -41.91 6.79
N TRP A 631 7.45 -41.25 5.68
CA TRP A 631 6.20 -40.50 5.46
C TRP A 631 5.14 -41.37 4.78
N GLY A 632 4.89 -42.56 5.29
CA GLY A 632 4.05 -43.56 4.68
C GLY A 632 4.76 -44.40 3.62
N THR A 633 4.12 -45.46 3.18
CA THR A 633 4.57 -46.30 2.05
C THR A 633 3.78 -45.92 0.82
N GLY A 634 4.45 -45.57 -0.28
CA GLY A 634 3.82 -45.23 -1.56
C GLY A 634 4.24 -46.16 -2.69
N GLY A 635 3.35 -46.43 -3.61
CA GLY A 635 3.60 -47.32 -4.75
C GLY A 635 2.42 -47.36 -5.70
N GLU A 636 2.34 -48.43 -6.48
CA GLU A 636 1.31 -48.70 -7.50
C GLU A 636 0.46 -49.91 -7.12
N ILE A 637 -0.79 -49.96 -7.60
CA ILE A 637 -1.65 -51.13 -7.48
C ILE A 637 -1.41 -52.06 -8.67
N LEU A 638 -0.90 -53.25 -8.39
CA LEU A 638 -0.57 -54.23 -9.41
C LEU A 638 -1.79 -55.01 -9.87
N SER A 639 -2.70 -55.39 -8.93
CA SER A 639 -3.91 -56.10 -9.24
C SER A 639 -5.02 -55.78 -8.22
N LYS A 640 -6.26 -55.98 -8.65
CA LYS A 640 -7.46 -55.86 -7.81
C LYS A 640 -8.30 -57.14 -7.96
N ASN A 641 -8.65 -57.74 -6.86
CA ASN A 641 -9.58 -58.88 -6.80
C ASN A 641 -10.61 -58.57 -5.72
N ASP A 642 -11.78 -58.09 -6.15
CA ASP A 642 -12.85 -57.58 -5.30
C ASP A 642 -12.35 -56.48 -4.37
N MET A 643 -12.29 -56.71 -3.07
CA MET A 643 -11.80 -55.77 -2.07
C MET A 643 -10.30 -55.93 -1.74
N THR A 644 -9.65 -56.96 -2.29
CA THR A 644 -8.22 -57.24 -2.12
C THR A 644 -7.41 -56.55 -3.17
N LEU A 645 -6.41 -55.75 -2.77
CA LEU A 645 -5.47 -55.07 -3.63
C LEU A 645 -4.07 -55.63 -3.42
N THR A 646 -3.39 -55.95 -4.52
CA THR A 646 -1.95 -56.29 -4.51
C THR A 646 -1.16 -55.01 -4.84
N LEU A 647 -0.26 -54.63 -3.94
CA LEU A 647 0.57 -53.43 -3.99
C LEU A 647 1.93 -53.74 -4.62
N SER A 648 2.61 -52.73 -5.16
CA SER A 648 3.97 -52.88 -5.70
C SER A 648 5.03 -52.96 -4.59
N GLU A 649 4.71 -52.52 -3.40
CA GLU A 649 5.60 -52.50 -2.22
C GLU A 649 4.97 -53.27 -1.07
N PRO A 650 5.75 -53.97 -0.22
CA PRO A 650 5.27 -54.59 1.00
C PRO A 650 4.89 -53.47 1.99
N VAL A 651 3.86 -53.71 2.78
CA VAL A 651 3.38 -52.78 3.83
C VAL A 651 3.36 -53.48 5.18
N GLU A 652 3.70 -52.71 6.21
CA GLU A 652 3.75 -53.19 7.58
C GLU A 652 2.54 -52.72 8.37
N PHE A 653 1.82 -53.69 8.98
CA PHE A 653 0.72 -53.41 9.87
C PHE A 653 1.19 -53.43 11.33
N THR A 654 1.03 -52.30 12.01
CA THR A 654 1.35 -52.21 13.45
C THR A 654 0.16 -52.71 14.23
N GLU A 655 0.40 -53.64 15.14
CA GLU A 655 -0.63 -54.24 16.00
C GLU A 655 -1.32 -53.16 16.85
N GLY A 656 -2.66 -53.24 16.92
CA GLY A 656 -3.48 -52.31 17.69
C GLY A 656 -3.73 -50.94 17.02
N GLN A 657 -3.18 -50.68 15.82
CA GLN A 657 -3.42 -49.44 15.08
C GLN A 657 -4.31 -49.64 13.84
N SER A 658 -5.14 -48.68 13.50
CA SER A 658 -5.89 -48.67 12.27
C SER A 658 -5.01 -48.14 11.13
N HIS A 659 -5.03 -48.84 10.00
CA HIS A 659 -4.27 -48.48 8.80
C HIS A 659 -5.19 -48.04 7.71
N TYR A 660 -4.70 -47.15 6.86
CA TYR A 660 -5.44 -46.49 5.81
C TYR A 660 -4.65 -46.53 4.51
N LEU A 661 -5.39 -46.59 3.40
CA LEU A 661 -4.88 -46.50 2.03
C LEU A 661 -5.56 -45.33 1.31
N ALA A 662 -4.78 -44.39 0.91
CA ALA A 662 -5.24 -43.30 0.05
C ALA A 662 -4.86 -43.61 -1.40
N LEU A 663 -5.74 -43.28 -2.33
CA LEU A 663 -5.58 -43.59 -3.77
C LEU A 663 -5.48 -42.29 -4.57
N ARG A 664 -4.63 -42.30 -5.60
CA ARG A 664 -4.50 -41.16 -6.51
C ARG A 664 -5.48 -41.35 -7.68
N THR A 665 -6.32 -40.35 -7.91
CA THR A 665 -7.23 -40.33 -9.07
C THR A 665 -6.47 -40.07 -10.36
N ARG A 666 -7.11 -40.28 -11.52
CA ARG A 666 -6.54 -39.96 -12.84
C ARG A 666 -6.21 -38.49 -13.01
N THR A 667 -6.90 -37.60 -12.31
CA THR A 667 -6.64 -36.16 -12.30
C THR A 667 -5.53 -35.71 -11.33
N GLY A 668 -4.92 -36.66 -10.60
CA GLY A 668 -3.86 -36.42 -9.64
C GLY A 668 -4.35 -36.15 -8.21
N SER A 669 -5.64 -35.93 -8.02
CA SER A 669 -6.25 -35.69 -6.71
C SER A 669 -6.26 -36.95 -5.84
N LEU A 670 -6.60 -36.79 -4.57
CA LEU A 670 -6.71 -37.90 -3.61
C LEU A 670 -8.14 -38.43 -3.52
N SER A 671 -8.28 -39.76 -3.41
CA SER A 671 -9.49 -40.47 -3.03
C SER A 671 -9.23 -41.28 -1.76
N GLY A 672 -10.14 -41.27 -0.83
CA GLY A 672 -9.98 -41.84 0.50
C GLY A 672 -9.48 -40.81 1.55
N PRO A 673 -8.79 -41.21 2.63
CA PRO A 673 -8.18 -42.52 2.87
C PRO A 673 -9.18 -43.62 3.28
N TYR A 674 -9.06 -44.79 2.72
CA TYR A 674 -9.87 -45.98 3.02
C TYR A 674 -9.24 -46.81 4.09
N ARG A 675 -10.03 -47.30 5.02
CA ARG A 675 -9.54 -48.21 6.05
C ARG A 675 -9.20 -49.57 5.47
N VAL A 676 -8.04 -50.13 5.83
CA VAL A 676 -7.55 -51.40 5.29
C VAL A 676 -7.08 -52.39 6.39
N THR A 677 -7.12 -53.66 6.08
CA THR A 677 -6.55 -54.72 6.88
C THR A 677 -5.52 -55.52 6.06
N ALA A 678 -4.66 -56.25 6.74
CA ALA A 678 -3.65 -57.12 6.08
C ALA A 678 -4.31 -58.19 5.21
N GLY A 679 -3.75 -58.40 4.02
CA GLY A 679 -4.05 -59.55 3.18
C GLY A 679 -3.23 -60.80 3.54
N SER A 680 -3.18 -61.76 2.61
CA SER A 680 -2.45 -62.99 2.79
C SER A 680 -0.93 -62.87 2.54
N LEU A 681 -0.55 -61.88 1.73
CA LEU A 681 0.84 -61.55 1.40
C LEU A 681 1.27 -60.20 2.01
N PRO A 682 2.57 -59.97 2.25
CA PRO A 682 3.04 -58.72 2.80
C PRO A 682 2.71 -57.45 1.95
N ASN A 683 2.44 -57.66 0.66
CA ASN A 683 2.03 -56.59 -0.28
C ASN A 683 0.54 -56.63 -0.63
N GLU A 684 -0.28 -57.35 0.16
CA GLU A 684 -1.73 -57.39 -0.02
C GLU A 684 -2.44 -56.67 1.09
N VAL A 685 -3.45 -55.87 0.72
CA VAL A 685 -4.35 -55.18 1.63
C VAL A 685 -5.79 -55.46 1.24
N ILE A 686 -6.67 -55.50 2.25
CA ILE A 686 -8.12 -55.69 2.05
C ILE A 686 -8.81 -54.37 2.46
N LEU A 687 -9.50 -53.75 1.49
CA LEU A 687 -10.32 -52.56 1.69
C LEU A 687 -11.54 -52.91 2.56
N GLN A 688 -11.88 -52.05 3.50
CA GLN A 688 -13.07 -52.22 4.36
C GLN A 688 -14.31 -51.52 3.75
N GLU A 689 -14.10 -50.74 2.73
CA GLU A 689 -15.15 -49.99 2.04
C GLU A 689 -14.81 -49.84 0.54
N THR A 690 -15.81 -49.70 -0.30
CA THR A 690 -15.63 -49.62 -1.74
C THR A 690 -15.09 -48.21 -2.11
N PRO A 691 -13.98 -48.12 -2.86
CA PRO A 691 -13.47 -46.86 -3.34
C PRO A 691 -14.46 -46.16 -4.28
N ASP A 692 -14.48 -44.83 -4.21
CA ASP A 692 -15.29 -43.97 -5.09
C ASP A 692 -14.64 -43.73 -6.47
N ILE A 693 -13.49 -44.39 -6.74
CA ILE A 693 -12.77 -44.31 -8.01
C ILE A 693 -12.59 -45.71 -8.63
N GLU A 694 -12.46 -45.74 -9.94
CA GLU A 694 -12.01 -46.93 -10.63
C GLU A 694 -10.51 -47.13 -10.46
N ILE A 695 -10.10 -48.32 -9.98
CA ILE A 695 -8.70 -48.66 -9.76
C ILE A 695 -8.11 -49.23 -11.04
N GLU A 696 -7.13 -48.55 -11.59
CA GLU A 696 -6.40 -48.96 -12.78
C GLU A 696 -5.21 -49.86 -12.42
N THR A 697 -5.07 -50.98 -13.10
CA THR A 697 -4.01 -51.98 -12.84
C THR A 697 -2.97 -52.04 -13.95
N GLY A 698 -3.00 -51.13 -14.92
CA GLY A 698 -1.96 -50.97 -15.93
C GLY A 698 -2.25 -51.65 -17.29
N THR A 699 -3.52 -52.03 -17.57
CA THR A 699 -3.87 -52.67 -18.86
C THR A 699 -4.01 -51.66 -20.00
N ASN A 700 -4.67 -50.51 -19.74
CA ASN A 700 -4.97 -49.47 -20.73
C ASN A 700 -4.53 -48.07 -20.31
N SER A 701 -4.04 -47.91 -19.10
CA SER A 701 -3.70 -46.65 -18.46
C SER A 701 -2.60 -46.83 -17.41
N GLU A 702 -2.04 -45.74 -16.92
CA GLU A 702 -1.14 -45.73 -15.75
C GLU A 702 -1.83 -46.39 -14.58
N ARG A 703 -1.09 -47.18 -13.80
CA ARG A 703 -1.57 -47.81 -12.56
C ARG A 703 -1.96 -46.77 -11.54
N THR A 704 -3.00 -47.05 -10.76
CA THR A 704 -3.40 -46.24 -9.63
C THR A 704 -2.30 -46.25 -8.58
N HIS A 705 -1.80 -45.05 -8.19
CA HIS A 705 -0.84 -44.91 -7.12
C HIS A 705 -1.56 -44.92 -5.77
N PHE A 706 -0.86 -45.42 -4.75
CA PHE A 706 -1.37 -45.45 -3.39
C PHE A 706 -0.40 -44.79 -2.38
N ALA A 707 -0.97 -44.40 -1.25
CA ALA A 707 -0.26 -44.04 -0.03
C ALA A 707 -0.84 -44.80 1.13
N PHE A 708 0.01 -45.56 1.86
CA PHE A 708 -0.38 -46.42 2.99
C PHE A 708 0.28 -45.95 4.28
N GLY A 709 -0.44 -46.04 5.38
CA GLY A 709 0.07 -45.75 6.70
C GLY A 709 -1.00 -45.79 7.80
N THR A 710 -0.63 -45.43 9.01
CA THR A 710 -1.57 -45.28 10.14
C THR A 710 -2.41 -44.02 9.97
N GLN A 711 -3.43 -43.82 10.81
CA GLN A 711 -4.46 -42.79 10.68
C GLN A 711 -3.92 -41.39 10.36
N ASP A 712 -2.79 -40.97 10.92
CA ASP A 712 -2.21 -39.64 10.70
C ASP A 712 -0.87 -39.69 9.94
N LYS A 713 -0.43 -40.85 9.44
CA LYS A 713 0.90 -41.09 8.85
C LYS A 713 0.88 -41.84 7.52
N TRP A 714 -0.22 -41.83 6.80
CA TRP A 714 -0.28 -42.39 5.45
C TRP A 714 0.37 -41.48 4.39
N GLY A 715 0.63 -40.22 4.73
CA GLY A 715 1.35 -39.23 3.94
C GLY A 715 1.58 -37.95 4.74
N THR A 716 2.59 -37.22 4.38
CA THR A 716 2.86 -35.93 5.01
C THR A 716 2.17 -34.82 4.23
N LEU A 717 1.31 -34.07 4.91
CA LEU A 717 0.62 -32.94 4.31
C LEU A 717 1.57 -31.75 4.21
N ALA A 718 1.58 -31.10 3.06
CA ALA A 718 2.38 -29.91 2.84
C ALA A 718 1.61 -28.88 2.02
N ARG A 719 1.85 -27.61 2.31
CA ARG A 719 1.25 -26.47 1.61
C ARG A 719 2.22 -25.94 0.58
N VAL A 720 1.80 -25.87 -0.67
CA VAL A 720 2.61 -25.39 -1.79
C VAL A 720 2.94 -23.92 -1.62
N THR A 721 4.25 -23.62 -1.59
CA THR A 721 4.79 -22.26 -1.48
C THR A 721 5.53 -21.80 -2.73
N GLY A 722 5.71 -22.68 -3.69
CA GLY A 722 6.34 -22.32 -4.97
C GLY A 722 6.22 -23.44 -5.97
N ILE A 723 5.99 -23.05 -7.23
CA ILE A 723 5.94 -23.96 -8.41
C ILE A 723 6.81 -23.31 -9.47
N LYS A 724 7.83 -24.02 -9.92
CA LYS A 724 8.77 -23.52 -10.93
C LYS A 724 8.90 -24.53 -12.07
N PRO A 725 8.26 -24.28 -13.21
CA PRO A 725 8.48 -25.08 -14.41
C PRO A 725 9.94 -24.93 -14.87
N ARG A 726 10.59 -26.07 -15.14
CA ARG A 726 11.96 -26.13 -15.67
C ARG A 726 11.99 -27.19 -16.76
N SER A 727 12.57 -26.91 -17.90
CA SER A 727 12.88 -27.84 -19.02
C SER A 727 12.35 -29.28 -18.83
N GLY A 728 11.05 -29.49 -19.04
CA GLY A 728 10.40 -30.82 -18.95
C GLY A 728 10.10 -31.33 -17.51
N LYS A 729 10.38 -30.55 -16.49
CA LYS A 729 10.09 -30.87 -15.09
C LYS A 729 9.48 -29.69 -14.38
N VAL A 730 8.83 -29.93 -13.24
CA VAL A 730 8.26 -28.91 -12.37
C VAL A 730 8.86 -29.09 -10.97
N GLU A 731 9.53 -28.05 -10.48
CA GLU A 731 10.02 -27.99 -9.11
C GLU A 731 8.92 -27.43 -8.20
N ILE A 732 8.55 -28.20 -7.20
CA ILE A 732 7.58 -27.81 -6.17
C ILE A 732 8.33 -27.55 -4.86
N THR A 733 8.04 -26.42 -4.25
CA THR A 733 8.45 -26.11 -2.87
C THR A 733 7.20 -26.04 -2.01
N ALA A 734 7.20 -26.71 -0.88
CA ALA A 734 6.07 -26.76 0.04
C ALA A 734 6.53 -26.71 1.50
N ALA A 735 5.74 -26.05 2.35
CA ALA A 735 5.92 -26.08 3.81
C ALA A 735 5.05 -27.19 4.39
N ILE A 736 5.59 -27.97 5.34
CA ILE A 736 4.82 -29.02 6.00
C ILE A 736 3.64 -28.38 6.73
N GLU A 737 2.44 -28.91 6.51
CA GLU A 737 1.21 -28.47 7.17
C GLU A 737 1.06 -29.10 8.55
N ASP A 738 0.51 -28.30 9.48
CA ASP A 738 0.16 -28.75 10.82
C ASP A 738 -1.16 -28.09 11.22
N SER A 739 -2.18 -28.90 11.54
CA SER A 739 -3.52 -28.41 11.86
C SER A 739 -3.58 -27.52 13.10
N ARG A 740 -2.61 -27.68 14.02
CA ARG A 740 -2.50 -26.87 15.24
C ARG A 740 -2.24 -25.39 14.97
N VAL A 741 -1.80 -25.03 13.77
CA VAL A 741 -1.62 -23.64 13.36
C VAL A 741 -2.95 -22.91 13.19
N HIS A 742 -4.03 -23.65 12.96
CA HIS A 742 -5.35 -23.10 12.62
C HIS A 742 -6.35 -23.16 13.79
N THR A 743 -5.88 -22.97 15.01
CA THR A 743 -6.73 -23.04 16.22
C THR A 743 -7.64 -21.83 16.44
N ASN A 744 -7.57 -20.81 15.57
CA ASN A 744 -8.33 -19.55 15.69
C ASN A 744 -9.24 -19.28 14.50
#